data_9d89bc63ffdec1e569e58ea024aa3211
#
_entry.id   9d89bc63ffdec1e569e58ea024aa3211
#
_cell.length_a   1.000
_cell.length_b   1.000
_cell.length_c   1.000
_cell.angle_alpha   90.00
_cell.angle_beta   90.00
_cell.angle_gamma   90.00
#
_symmetry.space_group_name_H-M   'P 1'
#
loop_
_entity.id
_entity.type
_entity.pdbx_description
1 polymer ?
#
loop_
_entity_poly.entity_id
_entity_poly.type
_entity_poly.pdbx_seq_one_letter_code
_entity_poly.pdbx_strand_id
1 'polypeptide(L)'
;MILFVAVNTGIADINMATPIRQGVHIEWYRTVCPGGDGSAIFVWSDTRYGMRNVFAHKVDKDGNYVWGESGAVITDLPGRQEDPVAIEDGNGGAFIAWVDYRFDDSGDIFIQHVDNNGNILMDPNGVALAQQIGTQISINMCTDSLGGVFVTWQDKRGGVDDDIYGTHVSAEHNIVAPGSGVAIVVEGGTQSAKSIEYAGDNQAFICWSDSRLGENIDIFGQRLNTSMEPLFADNGIPIANSDGLETRPRTTFVQNTTSLVTWKAGDDNARILYQFVDQAGLVFGDAKPVADFDAIQTSPRVKRSKDGEVFIQWKDLRFDPVDGDMFMQKVDSNGDALWAGGVQVDLTEGVNFSGRFSANNSGGFNIFWEKGVFPNVDILFQSFDENGQPLSQEPLVVSQEDGYQFAPNIIQGSSDSVFVIFADQGSGSIDLRYHYFKGTTPLLAENGNLALKGLDGDVKYNHAFSSASENVLLMWEDNRASKKIYANRLVSEQLSHFNGSQISFSDNSSTEIDFSSPFMVSTETGIYAATFDATETPKKIRINRLNSNFENEWGQIGIALTPENDQRNAYLVDLGGNGVACFWSESRSFINGFDIYLQTIDVDGNTQLVSGGIAVAESNGDDYIKDIIPTPDGNYIIFWVEEIWPASRLKYNKIDQSGNTAIGWPPNGYSLSNQSFEANNVSVKKISDVGGVLAVWNQDGNFSDVYAQKINWDGVVQWQDFGVPVSIADNDQSAISFDIDASGSYAFIAWEDYRNGNDYNVLGKEIDLNSGSISSDDIYFSSDTTSQQNPLVKAVADGEFVLIWEDGRGYYNSDPLLINGVDLYGSAYIVGSGRTTGIDGIPISVEYHDQKKAQMIQYDGEDYLLHWIDLRSSGKEDLANYYAKTIRRSDILDVDKTGESFTIPDVFQLESAYPNPFNGRISFDYRVSEPGLIEFQIFDISGRLIKDDLILSSAPGKHKITWDGRDRFGQLVASGIYYYQFNLGANNKSGKITYLK
;
A
#
# COMPACT_ATOMS: atom_id res chain seq x y z
N MET A 1 4.59 -19.16 -11.57
CA MET A 1 4.98 -20.14 -10.55
C MET A 1 6.33 -19.69 -10.01
N ILE A 2 6.29 -18.66 -9.14
CA ILE A 2 7.49 -18.13 -8.49
C ILE A 2 7.72 -19.00 -7.28
N LEU A 3 8.76 -19.78 -7.36
CA LEU A 3 9.27 -20.57 -6.26
C LEU A 3 10.03 -19.60 -5.35
N PHE A 4 9.44 -19.22 -4.22
CA PHE A 4 10.24 -18.74 -3.10
C PHE A 4 11.02 -19.95 -2.60
N VAL A 5 12.27 -20.07 -3.03
CA VAL A 5 13.21 -20.95 -2.38
C VAL A 5 13.58 -20.28 -1.05
N ALA A 6 12.82 -20.60 -0.02
CA ALA A 6 13.28 -20.40 1.34
C ALA A 6 14.51 -21.29 1.51
N VAL A 7 15.70 -20.68 1.50
CA VAL A 7 16.91 -21.33 2.01
C VAL A 7 16.67 -21.55 3.50
N ASN A 8 16.35 -22.77 3.85
CA ASN A 8 16.10 -23.24 5.20
C ASN A 8 17.43 -23.22 5.96
N THR A 9 17.79 -22.06 6.52
CA THR A 9 18.74 -21.96 7.62
C THR A 9 17.91 -21.79 8.88
N GLY A 10 17.80 -22.87 9.63
CA GLY A 10 16.95 -23.02 10.79
C GLY A 10 16.99 -21.85 11.77
N ILE A 11 15.84 -21.39 12.01
CA ILE A 11 15.12 -20.51 12.92
C ILE A 11 14.24 -19.64 12.01
N ALA A 12 13.06 -20.13 11.69
CA ALA A 12 12.02 -19.33 11.03
C ALA A 12 11.74 -18.12 11.92
N ASP A 13 11.83 -16.94 11.35
CA ASP A 13 11.43 -15.69 11.98
C ASP A 13 9.90 -15.70 12.08
N ILE A 14 9.39 -16.13 13.24
CA ILE A 14 7.98 -16.45 13.52
C ILE A 14 7.10 -15.17 13.50
N ASN A 15 7.64 -14.00 13.20
CA ASN A 15 7.00 -12.72 13.48
C ASN A 15 6.52 -11.90 12.27
N MET A 16 6.66 -12.34 11.04
CA MET A 16 6.18 -11.57 9.90
C MET A 16 4.80 -12.03 9.43
N ALA A 17 3.85 -11.10 9.37
CA ALA A 17 2.55 -11.35 8.75
C ALA A 17 2.71 -11.60 7.25
N THR A 18 2.01 -12.62 6.73
CA THR A 18 2.03 -12.94 5.30
C THR A 18 0.93 -12.16 4.60
N PRO A 19 1.21 -11.37 3.56
CA PRO A 19 0.17 -10.75 2.76
C PRO A 19 -0.60 -11.83 2.00
N ILE A 20 -1.91 -11.86 2.18
CA ILE A 20 -2.86 -12.67 1.40
C ILE A 20 -3.18 -11.97 0.10
N ARG A 21 -3.35 -10.67 0.18
CA ARG A 21 -3.53 -9.74 -0.92
C ARG A 21 -2.76 -8.47 -0.61
N GLN A 22 -1.87 -8.10 -1.49
CA GLN A 22 -1.11 -6.86 -1.39
C GLN A 22 -1.24 -6.10 -2.70
N GLY A 23 -1.79 -4.90 -2.63
CA GLY A 23 -1.84 -3.97 -3.75
C GLY A 23 -0.49 -3.29 -3.96
N VAL A 24 -0.20 -2.97 -5.21
CA VAL A 24 0.91 -2.10 -5.59
C VAL A 24 0.29 -0.78 -6.04
N HIS A 25 0.44 0.26 -5.25
CA HIS A 25 0.03 1.60 -5.65
C HIS A 25 1.21 2.28 -6.35
N ILE A 26 1.13 2.40 -7.68
CA ILE A 26 2.14 3.07 -8.47
C ILE A 26 1.90 4.57 -8.39
N GLU A 27 2.87 5.28 -7.83
CA GLU A 27 2.82 6.72 -7.73
C GLU A 27 3.11 7.41 -9.08
N TRP A 28 2.76 8.68 -9.17
CA TRP A 28 3.01 9.54 -10.33
C TRP A 28 4.51 9.71 -10.63
N TYR A 29 5.36 9.47 -9.64
CA TYR A 29 6.80 9.68 -9.68
C TYR A 29 7.49 8.47 -10.31
N ARG A 30 7.87 8.60 -11.57
CA ARG A 30 8.60 7.59 -12.31
C ARG A 30 9.55 8.21 -13.30
N THR A 31 10.61 7.51 -13.57
CA THR A 31 11.62 7.91 -14.55
C THR A 31 12.06 6.71 -15.36
N VAL A 32 12.74 6.96 -16.45
CA VAL A 32 13.30 5.92 -17.31
C VAL A 32 14.61 6.41 -17.89
N CYS A 33 15.60 5.54 -18.00
CA CYS A 33 16.86 5.81 -18.65
C CYS A 33 17.26 4.65 -19.56
N PRO A 34 18.18 4.86 -20.52
CA PRO A 34 18.73 3.78 -21.32
C PRO A 34 19.41 2.73 -20.43
N GLY A 35 19.25 1.44 -20.76
CA GLY A 35 19.85 0.32 -20.05
C GLY A 35 21.01 -0.35 -20.82
N GLY A 36 21.51 0.28 -21.88
CA GLY A 36 22.50 -0.32 -22.79
C GLY A 36 21.88 -1.37 -23.73
N ASP A 37 22.52 -1.67 -24.84
CA ASP A 37 22.15 -2.72 -25.82
C ASP A 37 20.68 -2.67 -26.32
N GLY A 38 20.08 -1.47 -26.28
CA GLY A 38 18.67 -1.27 -26.67
C GLY A 38 17.67 -1.66 -25.58
N SER A 39 18.09 -1.87 -24.35
CA SER A 39 17.23 -2.04 -23.17
C SER A 39 16.92 -0.72 -22.48
N ALA A 40 15.91 -0.74 -21.61
CA ALA A 40 15.47 0.41 -20.80
C ALA A 40 15.42 0.04 -19.33
N ILE A 41 15.81 0.96 -18.44
CA ILE A 41 15.69 0.84 -17.00
C ILE A 41 14.57 1.77 -16.55
N PHE A 42 13.52 1.20 -15.99
CA PHE A 42 12.39 1.90 -15.39
C PHE A 42 12.60 2.04 -13.89
N VAL A 43 12.35 3.21 -13.33
CA VAL A 43 12.45 3.48 -11.89
C VAL A 43 11.18 4.18 -11.43
N TRP A 44 10.61 3.71 -10.34
CA TRP A 44 9.36 4.26 -9.77
C TRP A 44 9.35 4.12 -8.26
N SER A 45 8.42 4.79 -7.60
CA SER A 45 8.09 4.51 -6.20
C SER A 45 6.73 3.84 -6.09
N ASP A 46 6.61 2.87 -5.19
CA ASP A 46 5.37 2.20 -4.84
C ASP A 46 5.30 1.78 -3.37
N THR A 47 4.12 1.36 -2.93
CA THR A 47 3.83 1.05 -1.53
C THR A 47 3.82 -0.45 -1.21
N ARG A 48 4.44 -1.30 -2.02
CA ARG A 48 4.37 -2.78 -1.82
C ARG A 48 4.90 -3.27 -0.47
N TYR A 49 5.74 -2.48 0.21
CA TYR A 49 6.25 -2.78 1.55
C TYR A 49 5.67 -1.85 2.64
N GLY A 50 4.54 -1.21 2.37
CA GLY A 50 3.83 -0.39 3.31
C GLY A 50 4.01 1.11 3.12
N MET A 51 5.23 1.60 3.05
CA MET A 51 5.55 2.98 2.70
C MET A 51 6.02 3.06 1.24
N ARG A 52 6.07 4.26 0.67
CA ARG A 52 6.63 4.46 -0.66
C ARG A 52 8.12 4.17 -0.66
N ASN A 53 8.52 3.16 -1.39
CA ASN A 53 9.91 2.79 -1.60
C ASN A 53 10.26 2.87 -3.09
N VAL A 54 11.55 2.99 -3.40
CA VAL A 54 12.02 3.09 -4.78
C VAL A 54 12.38 1.71 -5.32
N PHE A 55 11.87 1.41 -6.50
CA PHE A 55 12.10 0.17 -7.24
C PHE A 55 12.60 0.48 -8.64
N ALA A 56 13.30 -0.49 -9.24
CA ALA A 56 13.76 -0.39 -10.61
C ALA A 56 13.61 -1.72 -11.34
N HIS A 57 13.40 -1.66 -12.64
CA HIS A 57 13.34 -2.83 -13.51
C HIS A 57 14.00 -2.57 -14.85
N LYS A 58 14.67 -3.58 -15.40
CA LYS A 58 15.26 -3.50 -16.72
C LYS A 58 14.50 -4.42 -17.69
N VAL A 59 14.13 -3.85 -18.84
CA VAL A 59 13.45 -4.56 -19.92
C VAL A 59 14.34 -4.50 -21.16
N ASP A 60 14.58 -5.64 -21.80
CA ASP A 60 15.37 -5.72 -23.03
C ASP A 60 14.55 -5.27 -24.26
N LYS A 61 15.22 -5.19 -25.40
CA LYS A 61 14.61 -4.82 -26.69
C LYS A 61 13.52 -5.81 -27.18
N ASP A 62 13.47 -7.01 -26.65
CA ASP A 62 12.51 -8.06 -27.01
C ASP A 62 11.35 -8.12 -26.00
N GLY A 63 11.35 -7.23 -24.98
CA GLY A 63 10.32 -7.11 -23.97
C GLY A 63 10.47 -8.07 -22.79
N ASN A 64 11.65 -8.69 -22.62
CA ASN A 64 11.89 -9.59 -21.49
C ASN A 64 12.38 -8.83 -20.28
N TYR A 65 11.96 -9.26 -19.11
CA TYR A 65 12.45 -8.75 -17.83
C TYR A 65 13.85 -9.27 -17.53
N VAL A 66 14.85 -8.37 -17.54
CA VAL A 66 16.27 -8.74 -17.35
C VAL A 66 16.56 -9.00 -15.87
N TRP A 67 15.92 -8.26 -14.95
CA TRP A 67 16.15 -8.38 -13.51
C TRP A 67 15.12 -9.29 -12.79
N GLY A 68 14.53 -10.24 -13.51
CA GLY A 68 13.46 -11.10 -13.00
C GLY A 68 12.11 -10.39 -12.93
N GLU A 69 11.06 -11.07 -12.47
CA GLU A 69 9.69 -10.52 -12.50
C GLU A 69 9.47 -9.38 -11.48
N SER A 70 10.22 -9.36 -10.39
CA SER A 70 10.06 -8.40 -9.30
C SER A 70 10.90 -7.12 -9.44
N GLY A 71 11.86 -7.11 -10.38
CA GLY A 71 12.85 -6.02 -10.49
C GLY A 71 13.82 -5.96 -9.31
N ALA A 72 14.54 -4.84 -9.19
CA ALA A 72 15.45 -4.53 -8.11
C ALA A 72 14.80 -3.62 -7.07
N VAL A 73 14.97 -3.95 -5.81
CA VAL A 73 14.62 -3.08 -4.69
C VAL A 73 15.75 -2.09 -4.47
N ILE A 74 15.50 -0.81 -4.65
CA ILE A 74 16.51 0.25 -4.47
C ILE A 74 16.58 0.67 -3.02
N THR A 75 15.42 0.77 -2.37
CA THR A 75 15.31 0.99 -0.93
C THR A 75 14.05 0.29 -0.39
N ASP A 76 14.15 -0.22 0.83
CA ASP A 76 13.05 -0.90 1.56
C ASP A 76 12.96 -0.41 3.01
N LEU A 77 13.48 0.78 3.30
CA LEU A 77 13.46 1.36 4.64
C LEU A 77 12.12 2.02 4.97
N PRO A 78 11.79 2.10 6.26
CA PRO A 78 10.69 2.93 6.74
C PRO A 78 10.83 4.39 6.35
N GLY A 79 9.71 5.09 6.25
CA GLY A 79 9.64 6.43 5.69
C GLY A 79 9.33 6.36 4.18
N ARG A 80 8.85 7.44 3.64
CA ARG A 80 8.54 7.51 2.20
C ARG A 80 9.77 7.92 1.41
N GLN A 81 9.96 7.30 0.26
CA GLN A 81 10.99 7.63 -0.73
C GLN A 81 10.30 7.95 -2.05
N GLU A 82 10.51 9.16 -2.54
CA GLU A 82 9.71 9.75 -3.62
C GLU A 82 10.60 10.41 -4.70
N ASP A 83 9.99 10.81 -5.80
CA ASP A 83 10.61 11.56 -6.89
C ASP A 83 11.94 10.96 -7.40
N PRO A 84 12.00 9.66 -7.73
CA PRO A 84 13.22 9.07 -8.24
C PRO A 84 13.62 9.67 -9.58
N VAL A 85 14.91 9.93 -9.75
CA VAL A 85 15.55 10.34 -11.00
C VAL A 85 16.62 9.31 -11.32
N ALA A 86 16.69 8.87 -12.57
CA ALA A 86 17.67 7.88 -13.01
C ALA A 86 18.43 8.35 -14.23
N ILE A 87 19.70 7.98 -14.30
CA ILE A 87 20.55 8.19 -15.46
C ILE A 87 21.43 6.96 -15.69
N GLU A 88 21.68 6.61 -16.96
CA GLU A 88 22.54 5.49 -17.31
C GLU A 88 24.00 5.69 -16.86
N ASP A 89 24.67 4.60 -16.50
CA ASP A 89 26.09 4.58 -16.11
C ASP A 89 27.03 4.35 -17.30
N GLY A 90 26.50 4.21 -18.52
CA GLY A 90 27.26 3.84 -19.73
C GLY A 90 27.66 2.36 -19.82
N ASN A 91 27.37 1.52 -18.83
CA ASN A 91 27.69 0.09 -18.77
C ASN A 91 26.44 -0.80 -18.69
N GLY A 92 25.27 -0.21 -18.87
CA GLY A 92 23.97 -0.90 -18.84
C GLY A 92 23.30 -0.96 -17.49
N GLY A 93 23.86 -0.31 -16.48
CA GLY A 93 23.29 -0.01 -15.18
C GLY A 93 22.80 1.44 -15.09
N ALA A 94 22.47 1.90 -13.88
CA ALA A 94 21.99 3.26 -13.65
C ALA A 94 22.34 3.79 -12.25
N PHE A 95 22.62 5.09 -12.18
CA PHE A 95 22.52 5.85 -10.95
C PHE A 95 21.09 6.31 -10.74
N ILE A 96 20.58 6.12 -9.52
CA ILE A 96 19.20 6.44 -9.13
C ILE A 96 19.27 7.31 -7.88
N ALA A 97 18.76 8.53 -7.95
CA ALA A 97 18.63 9.42 -6.79
C ALA A 97 17.16 9.68 -6.47
N TRP A 98 16.84 9.88 -5.20
CA TRP A 98 15.48 10.11 -4.74
C TRP A 98 15.43 11.09 -3.57
N VAL A 99 14.23 11.59 -3.28
CA VAL A 99 13.92 12.35 -2.06
C VAL A 99 13.49 11.34 -0.99
N ASP A 100 14.15 11.38 0.14
CA ASP A 100 14.01 10.44 1.24
C ASP A 100 13.51 11.14 2.51
N TYR A 101 12.43 10.64 3.05
CA TYR A 101 11.77 11.20 4.26
C TYR A 101 11.94 10.28 5.47
N ARG A 102 12.95 9.38 5.48
CA ARG A 102 13.20 8.44 6.58
C ARG A 102 13.60 9.09 7.90
N PHE A 103 14.07 10.33 7.88
CA PHE A 103 14.55 11.03 9.07
C PHE A 103 13.64 12.16 9.52
N ASP A 104 12.96 12.81 8.59
CA ASP A 104 11.98 13.86 8.87
C ASP A 104 11.08 14.13 7.66
N ASP A 105 10.08 14.98 7.82
CA ASP A 105 9.14 15.37 6.75
C ASP A 105 9.70 16.43 5.78
N SER A 106 10.95 16.85 5.94
CA SER A 106 11.58 17.88 5.09
C SER A 106 12.12 17.31 3.78
N GLY A 107 12.53 16.01 3.80
CA GLY A 107 13.15 15.32 2.69
C GLY A 107 14.65 15.59 2.55
N ASP A 108 15.40 14.52 2.40
CA ASP A 108 16.84 14.45 2.15
C ASP A 108 17.12 13.89 0.74
N ILE A 109 18.32 14.04 0.22
CA ILE A 109 18.69 13.47 -1.08
C ILE A 109 19.58 12.27 -0.90
N PHE A 110 19.15 11.12 -1.43
CA PHE A 110 19.90 9.87 -1.44
C PHE A 110 20.18 9.41 -2.86
N ILE A 111 21.19 8.56 -3.03
CA ILE A 111 21.57 7.94 -4.30
C ILE A 111 21.94 6.48 -4.13
N GLN A 112 21.66 5.69 -5.16
CA GLN A 112 22.10 4.32 -5.33
C GLN A 112 22.64 4.10 -6.73
N HIS A 113 23.51 3.12 -6.90
CA HIS A 113 23.98 2.66 -8.20
C HIS A 113 23.60 1.18 -8.37
N VAL A 114 22.98 0.82 -9.47
CA VAL A 114 22.66 -0.56 -9.86
C VAL A 114 23.47 -0.94 -11.11
N ASP A 115 24.00 -2.15 -11.13
CA ASP A 115 24.72 -2.66 -12.30
C ASP A 115 23.74 -3.19 -13.40
N ASN A 116 24.30 -3.65 -14.50
CA ASN A 116 23.57 -4.24 -15.61
C ASN A 116 22.68 -5.44 -15.22
N ASN A 117 22.97 -6.11 -14.12
CA ASN A 117 22.23 -7.28 -13.64
C ASN A 117 21.23 -6.95 -12.51
N GLY A 118 21.11 -5.68 -12.12
CA GLY A 118 20.25 -5.23 -11.02
C GLY A 118 20.87 -5.37 -9.64
N ASN A 119 22.17 -5.63 -9.53
CA ASN A 119 22.84 -5.67 -8.23
C ASN A 119 23.13 -4.27 -7.72
N ILE A 120 22.88 -4.07 -6.44
CA ILE A 120 23.14 -2.84 -5.70
C ILE A 120 24.66 -2.70 -5.50
N LEU A 121 25.24 -1.57 -5.89
CA LEU A 121 26.69 -1.34 -5.89
C LEU A 121 27.18 -0.40 -4.78
N MET A 122 26.27 0.41 -4.18
CA MET A 122 26.57 1.27 -3.04
C MET A 122 26.04 0.65 -1.74
N ASP A 123 26.12 1.38 -0.64
CA ASP A 123 25.58 0.90 0.64
C ASP A 123 24.08 0.53 0.47
N PRO A 124 23.62 -0.57 1.09
CA PRO A 124 22.22 -0.93 1.06
C PRO A 124 21.33 0.26 1.47
N ASN A 125 20.21 0.44 0.75
CA ASN A 125 19.29 1.57 0.96
C ASN A 125 19.86 2.96 0.67
N GLY A 126 20.96 3.03 -0.09
CA GLY A 126 21.52 4.26 -0.64
C GLY A 126 22.45 5.03 0.28
N VAL A 127 23.11 6.03 -0.30
CA VAL A 127 24.04 6.93 0.35
C VAL A 127 23.50 8.36 0.32
N ALA A 128 23.57 9.07 1.44
CA ALA A 128 23.10 10.44 1.54
C ALA A 128 24.00 11.40 0.74
N LEU A 129 23.41 12.13 -0.20
CA LEU A 129 24.05 13.27 -0.89
C LEU A 129 23.81 14.57 -0.14
N ALA A 130 22.59 14.75 0.41
CA ALA A 130 22.25 15.85 1.30
C ALA A 130 21.40 15.31 2.43
N GLN A 131 21.78 15.63 3.66
CA GLN A 131 21.08 15.35 4.89
C GLN A 131 21.26 16.54 5.82
N GLN A 132 20.48 17.57 5.57
CA GLN A 132 20.62 18.86 6.23
C GLN A 132 19.28 19.34 6.76
N ILE A 133 19.30 20.22 7.75
CA ILE A 133 18.08 20.86 8.26
C ILE A 133 17.40 21.63 7.12
N GLY A 134 16.10 21.47 6.98
CA GLY A 134 15.29 22.10 5.92
C GLY A 134 15.10 21.18 4.71
N THR A 135 14.28 21.62 3.78
CA THR A 135 13.84 20.81 2.65
C THR A 135 14.91 20.66 1.58
N GLN A 136 15.20 19.43 1.16
CA GLN A 136 15.98 19.13 -0.03
C GLN A 136 15.14 18.32 -1.03
N ILE A 137 14.85 18.90 -2.19
CA ILE A 137 13.92 18.37 -3.20
C ILE A 137 14.32 18.73 -4.63
N SER A 138 13.53 18.33 -5.62
CA SER A 138 13.68 18.72 -7.02
C SER A 138 15.03 18.30 -7.62
N ILE A 139 15.33 17.03 -7.62
CA ILE A 139 16.58 16.45 -8.11
C ILE A 139 16.67 16.60 -9.63
N ASN A 140 17.86 16.96 -10.13
CA ASN A 140 18.24 16.83 -11.54
C ASN A 140 19.61 16.19 -11.63
N MET A 141 19.84 15.38 -12.68
CA MET A 141 21.08 14.66 -12.90
C MET A 141 21.54 14.78 -14.35
N CYS A 142 22.85 14.73 -14.55
CA CYS A 142 23.45 14.50 -15.86
C CYS A 142 24.73 13.68 -15.72
N THR A 143 25.13 12.97 -16.80
CA THR A 143 26.38 12.19 -16.85
C THR A 143 27.59 13.10 -16.85
N ASP A 144 28.72 12.60 -16.35
CA ASP A 144 30.06 13.22 -16.54
C ASP A 144 30.80 12.69 -17.78
N SER A 145 30.26 11.74 -18.53
CA SER A 145 30.84 10.97 -19.62
C SER A 145 31.99 10.05 -19.23
N LEU A 146 32.31 9.90 -17.97
CA LEU A 146 33.32 9.00 -17.41
C LEU A 146 32.71 7.83 -16.63
N GLY A 147 31.37 7.69 -16.67
CA GLY A 147 30.62 6.71 -15.92
C GLY A 147 30.18 7.18 -14.52
N GLY A 148 30.32 8.45 -14.20
CA GLY A 148 29.83 9.12 -13.02
C GLY A 148 28.73 10.12 -13.36
N VAL A 149 28.19 10.81 -12.33
CA VAL A 149 27.04 11.71 -12.46
C VAL A 149 27.20 12.99 -11.65
N PHE A 150 26.67 14.08 -12.20
CA PHE A 150 26.37 15.29 -11.46
C PHE A 150 24.92 15.23 -10.95
N VAL A 151 24.73 15.58 -9.70
CA VAL A 151 23.40 15.62 -9.05
C VAL A 151 23.19 17.00 -8.44
N THR A 152 22.03 17.62 -8.69
CA THR A 152 21.71 18.94 -8.15
C THR A 152 20.28 18.92 -7.57
N TRP A 153 20.05 19.74 -6.54
CA TRP A 153 18.75 19.84 -5.86
C TRP A 153 18.46 21.27 -5.41
N GLN A 154 17.19 21.52 -5.07
CA GLN A 154 16.77 22.71 -4.34
C GLN A 154 16.91 22.46 -2.85
N ASP A 155 17.40 23.43 -2.12
CA ASP A 155 17.79 23.30 -0.71
C ASP A 155 17.35 24.51 0.13
N LYS A 156 16.61 24.26 1.19
CA LYS A 156 16.13 25.29 2.13
C LYS A 156 16.87 25.31 3.46
N ARG A 157 18.10 24.78 3.54
CA ARG A 157 18.88 24.81 4.78
C ARG A 157 19.14 26.21 5.32
N GLY A 158 19.10 27.25 4.47
CA GLY A 158 19.24 28.66 4.80
C GLY A 158 18.01 29.32 5.41
N GLY A 159 16.84 28.68 5.36
CA GLY A 159 15.58 29.14 5.97
C GLY A 159 14.41 29.32 5.02
N VAL A 160 14.18 30.52 4.46
CA VAL A 160 12.94 30.85 3.73
C VAL A 160 13.05 30.57 2.22
N ASP A 161 14.19 30.87 1.64
CA ASP A 161 14.42 30.85 0.19
C ASP A 161 15.01 29.50 -0.26
N ASP A 162 14.70 29.11 -1.50
CA ASP A 162 15.32 27.97 -2.14
C ASP A 162 16.66 28.40 -2.76
N ASP A 163 17.72 27.69 -2.38
CA ASP A 163 19.05 27.76 -2.98
C ASP A 163 19.30 26.54 -3.87
N ILE A 164 20.38 26.50 -4.64
CA ILE A 164 20.76 25.34 -5.43
C ILE A 164 22.09 24.77 -4.92
N TYR A 165 22.04 23.53 -4.55
CA TYR A 165 23.19 22.72 -4.18
C TYR A 165 23.38 21.55 -5.14
N GLY A 166 24.54 20.93 -5.10
CA GLY A 166 24.83 19.77 -5.91
C GLY A 166 26.06 19.01 -5.46
N THR A 167 26.29 17.89 -6.07
CA THR A 167 27.48 17.06 -5.89
C THR A 167 27.85 16.34 -7.17
N HIS A 168 29.03 15.77 -7.20
CA HIS A 168 29.48 14.84 -8.22
C HIS A 168 29.76 13.47 -7.57
N VAL A 169 29.29 12.41 -8.20
CA VAL A 169 29.55 11.01 -7.82
C VAL A 169 30.32 10.35 -8.94
N SER A 170 31.57 9.91 -8.70
CA SER A 170 32.35 9.23 -9.70
C SER A 170 31.91 7.80 -9.96
N ALA A 171 32.37 7.17 -11.04
CA ALA A 171 32.12 5.75 -11.33
C ALA A 171 32.57 4.81 -10.18
N GLU A 172 33.58 5.22 -9.39
CA GLU A 172 34.05 4.48 -8.21
C GLU A 172 33.31 4.87 -6.92
N HIS A 173 32.20 5.60 -7.02
CA HIS A 173 31.38 6.06 -5.92
C HIS A 173 32.03 7.08 -4.97
N ASN A 174 33.03 7.84 -5.45
CA ASN A 174 33.56 8.95 -4.67
C ASN A 174 32.61 10.15 -4.78
N ILE A 175 32.12 10.63 -3.66
CA ILE A 175 31.14 11.72 -3.58
C ILE A 175 31.85 13.00 -3.14
N VAL A 176 31.65 14.10 -3.85
CA VAL A 176 32.15 15.42 -3.46
C VAL A 176 31.23 15.99 -2.36
N ALA A 177 31.78 16.30 -1.18
CA ALA A 177 31.06 16.80 -0.01
C ALA A 177 29.85 15.92 0.40
N PRO A 178 30.07 14.63 0.75
CA PRO A 178 28.98 13.71 1.08
C PRO A 178 28.14 14.21 2.25
N GLY A 179 26.81 14.01 2.16
CA GLY A 179 25.83 14.40 3.17
C GLY A 179 25.56 15.91 3.26
N SER A 180 26.29 16.76 2.52
CA SER A 180 26.08 18.21 2.54
C SER A 180 25.95 18.85 1.14
N GLY A 181 26.56 18.25 0.12
CA GLY A 181 26.70 18.86 -1.18
C GLY A 181 27.53 20.17 -1.17
N VAL A 182 27.72 20.73 -2.35
CA VAL A 182 28.41 22.01 -2.59
C VAL A 182 27.37 23.05 -3.03
N ALA A 183 27.44 24.24 -2.47
CA ALA A 183 26.61 25.36 -2.90
C ALA A 183 26.97 25.78 -4.33
N ILE A 184 25.97 25.78 -5.23
CA ILE A 184 26.12 26.29 -6.59
C ILE A 184 25.71 27.77 -6.65
N VAL A 185 24.63 28.08 -5.99
CA VAL A 185 24.15 29.46 -5.75
C VAL A 185 23.47 29.53 -4.41
N VAL A 186 23.86 30.56 -3.64
CA VAL A 186 23.22 30.96 -2.37
C VAL A 186 23.13 32.47 -2.38
N GLU A 187 21.97 32.98 -2.74
CA GLU A 187 21.70 34.40 -2.87
C GLU A 187 20.31 34.74 -2.31
N GLY A 188 20.06 36.02 -1.98
CA GLY A 188 18.72 36.41 -1.55
C GLY A 188 17.69 36.13 -2.64
N GLY A 189 16.46 35.77 -2.24
CA GLY A 189 15.41 35.34 -3.16
C GLY A 189 15.54 33.86 -3.57
N THR A 190 14.53 33.35 -4.25
CA THR A 190 14.41 31.95 -4.62
C THR A 190 15.14 31.62 -5.93
N GLN A 191 15.94 30.55 -5.91
CA GLN A 191 16.53 29.95 -7.09
C GLN A 191 15.86 28.62 -7.39
N SER A 192 15.16 28.52 -8.52
CA SER A 192 14.26 27.39 -8.80
C SER A 192 14.23 26.97 -10.27
N ALA A 193 13.40 25.98 -10.59
CA ALA A 193 13.15 25.51 -11.96
C ALA A 193 14.41 25.24 -12.78
N LYS A 194 15.44 24.64 -12.15
CA LYS A 194 16.75 24.37 -12.73
C LYS A 194 16.73 23.26 -13.81
N SER A 195 17.70 23.32 -14.71
CA SER A 195 18.00 22.29 -15.69
C SER A 195 19.51 22.10 -15.76
N ILE A 196 19.99 20.85 -15.75
CA ILE A 196 21.42 20.51 -15.83
C ILE A 196 21.65 19.54 -17.00
N GLU A 197 22.73 19.70 -17.71
CA GLU A 197 23.17 18.85 -18.81
C GLU A 197 24.69 18.72 -18.87
N TYR A 198 25.17 17.63 -19.42
CA TYR A 198 26.58 17.49 -19.78
C TYR A 198 26.99 18.61 -20.74
N ALA A 199 28.15 19.21 -20.50
CA ALA A 199 28.60 20.39 -21.25
C ALA A 199 29.96 20.22 -21.98
N GLY A 200 30.40 18.95 -22.18
CA GLY A 200 31.69 18.62 -22.72
C GLY A 200 32.80 18.69 -21.66
N ASP A 201 33.97 18.10 -21.99
CA ASP A 201 35.16 18.12 -21.13
C ASP A 201 34.96 17.64 -19.68
N ASN A 202 34.06 16.64 -19.48
CA ASN A 202 33.65 16.13 -18.16
C ASN A 202 33.10 17.21 -17.23
N GLN A 203 32.36 18.15 -17.80
CA GLN A 203 31.77 19.27 -17.10
C GLN A 203 30.24 19.26 -17.26
N ALA A 204 29.53 19.86 -16.32
CA ALA A 204 28.11 20.08 -16.40
C ALA A 204 27.80 21.60 -16.54
N PHE A 205 26.72 21.91 -17.26
CA PHE A 205 26.14 23.24 -17.29
C PHE A 205 24.75 23.20 -16.68
N ILE A 206 24.52 24.08 -15.72
CA ILE A 206 23.22 24.24 -15.04
C ILE A 206 22.66 25.64 -15.29
N CYS A 207 21.37 25.77 -15.54
CA CYS A 207 20.65 27.03 -15.57
C CYS A 207 19.42 27.00 -14.68
N TRP A 208 19.01 28.16 -14.16
CA TRP A 208 17.90 28.27 -13.21
C TRP A 208 17.18 29.61 -13.34
N SER A 209 15.95 29.67 -12.81
CA SER A 209 15.19 30.90 -12.57
C SER A 209 15.60 31.49 -11.23
N ASP A 210 15.88 32.79 -11.18
CA ASP A 210 16.50 33.49 -10.07
C ASP A 210 15.77 34.76 -9.72
N SER A 211 15.31 34.93 -8.50
CA SER A 211 14.60 36.11 -8.03
C SER A 211 15.45 37.03 -7.13
N ARG A 212 16.78 36.92 -7.16
CA ARG A 212 17.71 37.77 -6.35
C ARG A 212 17.56 39.26 -6.58
N LEU A 213 17.05 39.69 -7.71
CA LEU A 213 16.86 41.11 -8.07
C LEU A 213 15.44 41.65 -7.72
N GLY A 214 14.64 40.91 -6.94
CA GLY A 214 13.37 41.35 -6.41
C GLY A 214 12.16 40.80 -7.16
N GLU A 215 11.26 41.66 -7.69
CA GLU A 215 10.02 41.22 -8.35
C GLU A 215 10.24 40.57 -9.73
N ASN A 216 11.39 40.81 -10.36
CA ASN A 216 11.75 40.18 -11.62
C ASN A 216 12.36 38.80 -11.35
N ILE A 217 12.09 37.86 -12.24
CA ILE A 217 12.72 36.58 -12.27
C ILE A 217 13.59 36.52 -13.51
N ASP A 218 14.87 36.25 -13.34
CA ASP A 218 15.86 36.24 -14.41
C ASP A 218 16.38 34.79 -14.62
N ILE A 219 17.08 34.54 -15.73
CA ILE A 219 17.73 33.26 -15.97
C ILE A 219 19.24 33.43 -15.74
N PHE A 220 19.76 32.62 -14.84
CA PHE A 220 21.19 32.51 -14.57
C PHE A 220 21.73 31.12 -14.96
N GLY A 221 23.04 31.04 -15.11
CA GLY A 221 23.72 29.79 -15.42
C GLY A 221 25.10 29.68 -14.80
N GLN A 222 25.53 28.43 -14.54
CA GLN A 222 26.86 28.09 -14.03
C GLN A 222 27.39 26.85 -14.74
N ARG A 223 28.69 26.75 -14.85
CA ARG A 223 29.42 25.59 -15.34
C ARG A 223 30.27 24.99 -14.22
N LEU A 224 30.23 23.67 -14.08
CA LEU A 224 30.84 22.95 -12.96
C LEU A 224 31.79 21.89 -13.49
N ASN A 225 32.95 21.72 -12.84
CA ASN A 225 33.83 20.57 -13.08
C ASN A 225 33.48 19.39 -12.13
N THR A 226 34.14 18.25 -12.28
CA THR A 226 33.95 17.07 -11.44
C THR A 226 34.31 17.25 -9.95
N SER A 227 35.01 18.33 -9.60
CA SER A 227 35.25 18.74 -8.20
C SER A 227 34.13 19.66 -7.67
N MET A 228 33.07 19.91 -8.43
CA MET A 228 32.02 20.87 -8.18
C MET A 228 32.48 22.34 -8.06
N GLU A 229 33.66 22.66 -8.60
CA GLU A 229 34.13 24.04 -8.65
C GLU A 229 33.40 24.82 -9.73
N PRO A 230 32.93 26.04 -9.46
CA PRO A 230 32.30 26.91 -10.46
C PRO A 230 33.37 27.38 -11.47
N LEU A 231 33.02 27.33 -12.74
CA LEU A 231 33.90 27.75 -13.83
C LEU A 231 33.54 29.15 -14.37
N PHE A 232 32.38 29.67 -14.01
CA PHE A 232 31.98 31.05 -14.22
C PHE A 232 32.12 31.85 -12.91
N ALA A 233 31.63 33.10 -12.88
CA ALA A 233 31.60 33.88 -11.66
C ALA A 233 30.83 33.17 -10.54
N ASP A 234 31.24 33.43 -9.29
CA ASP A 234 30.51 32.91 -8.12
C ASP A 234 29.04 33.27 -8.19
N ASN A 235 28.18 32.30 -7.81
CA ASN A 235 26.72 32.39 -7.90
C ASN A 235 26.16 32.57 -9.34
N GLY A 236 26.94 32.24 -10.37
CA GLY A 236 26.52 32.18 -11.75
C GLY A 236 26.56 33.50 -12.51
N ILE A 237 26.31 33.42 -13.81
CA ILE A 237 26.23 34.56 -14.73
C ILE A 237 24.80 34.74 -15.23
N PRO A 238 24.33 35.99 -15.50
CA PRO A 238 23.02 36.19 -16.10
C PRO A 238 23.05 35.73 -17.58
N ILE A 239 22.05 34.93 -17.94
CA ILE A 239 21.78 34.48 -19.32
C ILE A 239 20.70 35.40 -19.94
N ALA A 240 19.65 35.65 -19.18
CA ALA A 240 18.58 36.59 -19.52
C ALA A 240 18.22 37.41 -18.29
N ASN A 241 18.16 38.73 -18.43
CA ASN A 241 17.92 39.68 -17.35
C ASN A 241 17.17 40.92 -17.84
N SER A 242 16.08 40.71 -18.55
CA SER A 242 15.20 41.79 -19.01
C SER A 242 14.29 42.34 -17.89
N ASP A 243 13.54 43.42 -18.17
CA ASP A 243 12.58 43.99 -17.20
C ASP A 243 11.31 43.13 -17.02
N GLY A 244 11.30 41.89 -17.55
CA GLY A 244 10.15 40.97 -17.51
C GLY A 244 10.37 39.72 -16.66
N LEU A 245 9.37 38.84 -16.62
CA LEU A 245 9.48 37.53 -15.99
C LEU A 245 10.12 36.54 -16.95
N GLU A 246 11.26 35.95 -16.57
CA GLU A 246 11.97 34.93 -17.30
C GLU A 246 12.00 33.65 -16.50
N THR A 247 11.32 32.63 -16.99
CA THR A 247 11.04 31.42 -16.20
C THR A 247 11.21 30.14 -17.02
N ARG A 248 11.22 28.99 -16.31
CA ARG A 248 11.26 27.65 -16.89
C ARG A 248 12.44 27.42 -17.84
N PRO A 249 13.69 27.73 -17.46
CA PRO A 249 14.83 27.47 -18.31
C PRO A 249 15.02 26.00 -18.59
N ARG A 250 15.47 25.70 -19.81
CA ARG A 250 15.93 24.38 -20.21
C ARG A 250 17.25 24.52 -20.96
N THR A 251 18.14 23.56 -20.80
CA THR A 251 19.42 23.59 -21.47
C THR A 251 19.71 22.27 -22.17
N THR A 252 20.51 22.33 -23.21
CA THR A 252 21.13 21.17 -23.84
C THR A 252 22.51 21.54 -24.36
N PHE A 253 23.41 20.58 -24.34
CA PHE A 253 24.72 20.71 -24.95
C PHE A 253 24.60 20.66 -26.49
N VAL A 254 25.28 21.54 -27.18
CA VAL A 254 25.26 21.60 -28.66
C VAL A 254 26.49 20.96 -29.24
N GLN A 255 27.64 21.66 -29.21
CA GLN A 255 28.97 21.20 -29.67
C GLN A 255 30.06 22.10 -29.14
N ASN A 256 31.32 21.65 -29.20
CA ASN A 256 32.49 22.46 -28.87
C ASN A 256 32.34 23.22 -27.54
N THR A 257 31.82 22.53 -26.52
CA THR A 257 31.58 23.10 -25.18
C THR A 257 30.57 24.26 -25.11
N THR A 258 29.69 24.39 -26.10
CA THR A 258 28.62 25.38 -26.18
C THR A 258 27.30 24.74 -25.75
N SER A 259 26.53 25.42 -24.88
CA SER A 259 25.18 25.05 -24.44
C SER A 259 24.16 26.01 -25.03
N LEU A 260 22.96 25.49 -25.37
CA LEU A 260 21.79 26.29 -25.67
C LEU A 260 20.89 26.33 -24.46
N VAL A 261 20.43 27.54 -24.10
CA VAL A 261 19.42 27.77 -23.08
C VAL A 261 18.15 28.30 -23.73
N THR A 262 17.01 27.74 -23.41
CA THR A 262 15.68 28.24 -23.79
C THR A 262 14.86 28.52 -22.55
N TRP A 263 13.98 29.54 -22.58
CA TRP A 263 13.14 29.94 -21.46
C TRP A 263 11.82 30.56 -21.92
N LYS A 264 10.88 30.66 -20.99
CA LYS A 264 9.66 31.47 -21.17
C LYS A 264 9.93 32.91 -20.73
N ALA A 265 9.75 33.89 -21.63
CA ALA A 265 9.89 35.33 -21.37
C ALA A 265 8.50 35.99 -21.41
N GLY A 266 8.16 36.76 -20.38
CA GLY A 266 6.87 37.40 -20.18
C GLY A 266 5.80 36.55 -19.55
N ASP A 267 4.64 37.12 -19.25
CA ASP A 267 3.48 36.45 -18.65
C ASP A 267 2.27 36.46 -19.60
N ASP A 268 1.54 37.53 -19.74
CA ASP A 268 0.33 37.64 -20.57
C ASP A 268 0.60 37.51 -22.09
N ASN A 269 1.79 37.91 -22.53
CA ASN A 269 2.28 37.80 -23.92
C ASN A 269 3.54 36.94 -23.97
N ALA A 270 3.54 35.83 -23.26
CA ALA A 270 4.72 34.99 -23.09
C ALA A 270 5.26 34.47 -24.43
N ARG A 271 6.59 34.50 -24.57
CA ARG A 271 7.33 33.99 -25.73
C ARG A 271 8.36 32.96 -25.25
N ILE A 272 8.66 31.98 -26.10
CA ILE A 272 9.82 31.13 -25.87
C ILE A 272 11.00 31.68 -26.63
N LEU A 273 12.04 32.00 -25.87
CA LEU A 273 13.31 32.51 -26.38
C LEU A 273 14.40 31.45 -26.18
N TYR A 274 15.48 31.55 -26.95
CA TYR A 274 16.67 30.77 -26.79
C TYR A 274 17.93 31.57 -27.08
N GLN A 275 19.06 31.14 -26.49
CA GLN A 275 20.37 31.78 -26.65
C GLN A 275 21.51 30.77 -26.37
N PHE A 276 22.71 31.06 -26.84
CA PHE A 276 23.90 30.23 -26.66
C PHE A 276 24.82 30.78 -25.59
N VAL A 277 25.46 29.89 -24.86
CA VAL A 277 26.48 30.14 -23.85
C VAL A 277 27.69 29.29 -24.14
N ASP A 278 28.88 29.89 -24.27
CA ASP A 278 30.14 29.14 -24.51
C ASP A 278 30.80 28.67 -23.19
N GLN A 279 31.87 27.94 -23.30
CA GLN A 279 32.62 27.41 -22.15
C GLN A 279 33.23 28.50 -21.25
N ALA A 280 33.41 29.73 -21.74
CA ALA A 280 33.93 30.83 -20.97
C ALA A 280 32.83 31.68 -20.29
N GLY A 281 31.57 31.30 -20.48
CA GLY A 281 30.43 32.04 -19.98
C GLY A 281 30.04 33.24 -20.85
N LEU A 282 30.54 33.33 -22.08
CA LEU A 282 30.10 34.35 -23.00
C LEU A 282 28.76 33.99 -23.60
N VAL A 283 27.74 34.78 -23.25
CA VAL A 283 26.43 34.74 -23.88
C VAL A 283 26.54 35.53 -25.20
N PHE A 284 26.33 34.85 -26.33
CA PHE A 284 26.57 35.49 -27.63
C PHE A 284 25.34 35.58 -28.52
N GLY A 285 25.24 36.71 -29.22
CA GLY A 285 24.06 37.07 -29.98
C GLY A 285 22.95 37.64 -29.11
N ASP A 286 21.87 38.10 -29.74
CA ASP A 286 20.64 38.45 -29.07
C ASP A 286 19.76 37.20 -28.86
N ALA A 287 18.96 37.20 -27.81
CA ALA A 287 17.99 36.14 -27.61
C ALA A 287 17.01 36.07 -28.80
N LYS A 288 16.86 34.87 -29.37
CA LYS A 288 16.01 34.65 -30.54
C LYS A 288 14.68 33.98 -30.12
N PRO A 289 13.54 34.38 -30.71
CA PRO A 289 12.29 33.66 -30.53
C PRO A 289 12.30 32.32 -31.27
N VAL A 290 11.70 31.27 -30.68
CA VAL A 290 11.55 29.96 -31.37
C VAL A 290 10.65 30.05 -32.58
N ALA A 291 9.72 30.99 -32.59
CA ALA A 291 8.83 31.34 -33.69
C ALA A 291 8.41 32.79 -33.58
N ASP A 292 8.40 33.49 -34.73
CA ASP A 292 8.00 34.89 -34.83
C ASP A 292 6.48 34.97 -35.09
N PHE A 293 5.72 34.68 -34.03
CA PHE A 293 4.23 34.74 -34.01
C PHE A 293 3.72 35.44 -32.78
N ASP A 294 2.65 36.23 -32.94
CA ASP A 294 2.00 36.97 -31.85
C ASP A 294 0.97 36.11 -31.11
N ALA A 295 1.46 35.07 -30.41
CA ALA A 295 0.66 34.16 -29.61
C ALA A 295 1.39 33.81 -28.33
N ILE A 296 0.67 33.42 -27.28
CA ILE A 296 1.24 32.96 -26.01
C ILE A 296 1.94 31.63 -26.22
N GLN A 297 3.19 31.55 -25.80
CA GLN A 297 4.04 30.35 -25.88
C GLN A 297 4.50 29.95 -24.50
N THR A 298 4.40 28.64 -24.18
CA THR A 298 4.71 28.11 -22.85
C THR A 298 5.41 26.77 -22.91
N SER A 299 5.89 26.29 -21.75
CA SER A 299 6.37 24.92 -21.51
C SER A 299 7.49 24.45 -22.46
N PRO A 300 8.61 25.19 -22.55
CA PRO A 300 9.71 24.81 -23.43
C PRO A 300 10.36 23.49 -22.99
N ARG A 301 10.74 22.70 -23.96
CA ARG A 301 11.60 21.52 -23.82
C ARG A 301 12.66 21.55 -24.90
N VAL A 302 13.84 21.01 -24.60
CA VAL A 302 14.94 21.02 -25.54
C VAL A 302 15.64 19.65 -25.52
N LYS A 303 16.01 19.20 -26.69
CA LYS A 303 16.84 17.99 -26.90
C LYS A 303 17.75 18.21 -28.09
N ARG A 304 18.95 17.63 -27.98
CA ARG A 304 19.95 17.65 -29.07
C ARG A 304 19.70 16.48 -30.04
N SER A 305 19.91 16.75 -31.34
CA SER A 305 20.02 15.71 -32.35
C SER A 305 21.41 15.06 -32.34
N LYS A 306 21.56 13.92 -33.01
CA LYS A 306 22.84 13.25 -33.18
C LYS A 306 23.85 14.10 -33.94
N ASP A 307 23.38 14.94 -34.85
CA ASP A 307 24.20 15.77 -35.74
C ASP A 307 24.54 17.16 -35.16
N GLY A 308 24.12 17.39 -33.88
CA GLY A 308 24.44 18.63 -33.16
C GLY A 308 23.44 19.74 -33.33
N GLU A 309 22.37 19.51 -34.11
CA GLU A 309 21.21 20.41 -34.17
C GLU A 309 20.34 20.26 -32.90
N VAL A 310 19.53 21.25 -32.63
CA VAL A 310 18.70 21.28 -31.41
C VAL A 310 17.22 21.33 -31.77
N PHE A 311 16.44 20.45 -31.19
CA PHE A 311 14.98 20.51 -31.23
C PHE A 311 14.43 21.22 -29.99
N ILE A 312 13.55 22.19 -30.21
CA ILE A 312 12.84 22.92 -29.16
C ILE A 312 11.36 22.66 -29.35
N GLN A 313 10.72 22.11 -28.32
CA GLN A 313 9.26 21.91 -28.22
C GLN A 313 8.66 23.00 -27.36
N TRP A 314 7.49 23.50 -27.73
CA TRP A 314 6.69 24.39 -26.90
C TRP A 314 5.20 24.18 -27.11
N LYS A 315 4.39 24.72 -26.21
CA LYS A 315 2.95 24.84 -26.34
C LYS A 315 2.61 26.24 -26.83
N ASP A 316 1.78 26.35 -27.86
CA ASP A 316 1.46 27.61 -28.60
C ASP A 316 -0.04 27.79 -28.71
N LEU A 317 -0.55 28.95 -28.34
CA LEU A 317 -1.98 29.25 -28.28
C LEU A 317 -2.50 29.90 -29.55
N ARG A 318 -1.75 29.92 -30.66
CA ARG A 318 -2.12 30.63 -31.92
C ARG A 318 -3.38 30.08 -32.59
N PHE A 319 -3.68 28.77 -32.46
CA PHE A 319 -4.85 28.16 -33.07
C PHE A 319 -5.88 27.72 -32.05
N ASP A 320 -5.43 27.28 -30.87
CA ASP A 320 -6.27 26.97 -29.74
C ASP A 320 -5.92 27.91 -28.56
N PRO A 321 -6.73 28.92 -28.26
CA PRO A 321 -6.43 29.89 -27.19
C PRO A 321 -6.71 29.38 -25.78
N VAL A 322 -7.33 28.19 -25.63
CA VAL A 322 -7.70 27.61 -24.35
C VAL A 322 -6.65 26.56 -23.95
N ASP A 323 -6.50 25.55 -24.78
CA ASP A 323 -5.66 24.40 -24.47
C ASP A 323 -4.28 24.46 -25.16
N GLY A 324 -4.17 25.18 -26.27
CA GLY A 324 -2.94 25.35 -27.05
C GLY A 324 -2.46 24.07 -27.74
N ASP A 325 -1.69 24.20 -28.79
CA ASP A 325 -1.13 23.12 -29.59
C ASP A 325 0.35 22.94 -29.33
N MET A 326 0.86 21.73 -29.58
CA MET A 326 2.29 21.45 -29.52
C MET A 326 2.98 21.81 -30.84
N PHE A 327 4.06 22.53 -30.70
CA PHE A 327 4.93 22.92 -31.80
C PHE A 327 6.37 22.47 -31.58
N MET A 328 7.08 22.28 -32.67
CA MET A 328 8.51 21.94 -32.72
C MET A 328 9.27 22.90 -33.57
N GLN A 329 10.47 23.27 -33.13
CA GLN A 329 11.47 24.01 -33.94
C GLN A 329 12.76 23.23 -33.98
N LYS A 330 13.44 23.31 -35.11
CA LYS A 330 14.80 22.80 -35.29
C LYS A 330 15.75 24.01 -35.44
N VAL A 331 16.79 24.04 -34.65
CA VAL A 331 17.78 25.10 -34.63
C VAL A 331 19.15 24.50 -35.01
N ASP A 332 19.82 25.12 -35.96
CA ASP A 332 21.14 24.69 -36.36
C ASP A 332 22.26 25.13 -35.39
N SER A 333 23.49 24.71 -35.64
CA SER A 333 24.64 25.06 -34.82
C SER A 333 25.02 26.57 -34.86
N ASN A 334 24.51 27.35 -35.81
CA ASN A 334 24.67 28.80 -35.88
C ASN A 334 23.56 29.57 -35.13
N GLY A 335 22.60 28.82 -34.63
CA GLY A 335 21.46 29.37 -33.94
C GLY A 335 20.36 29.88 -34.87
N ASP A 336 20.26 29.41 -36.11
CA ASP A 336 19.19 29.77 -37.00
C ASP A 336 18.04 28.73 -36.95
N ALA A 337 16.81 29.25 -36.81
CA ALA A 337 15.62 28.44 -36.85
C ALA A 337 15.38 27.94 -38.28
N LEU A 338 15.27 26.62 -38.45
CA LEU A 338 15.20 25.97 -39.76
C LEU A 338 13.77 25.84 -40.29
N TRP A 339 12.76 25.88 -39.41
CA TRP A 339 11.35 25.73 -39.79
C TRP A 339 10.59 27.07 -39.55
N ALA A 340 10.14 27.72 -40.62
CA ALA A 340 9.48 28.99 -40.52
C ALA A 340 8.19 28.90 -39.67
N GLY A 341 8.19 29.53 -38.50
CA GLY A 341 7.08 29.54 -37.56
C GLY A 341 6.89 28.26 -36.75
N GLY A 342 7.80 27.28 -36.91
CA GLY A 342 7.72 25.95 -36.26
C GLY A 342 6.79 24.97 -36.98
N VAL A 343 6.87 23.71 -36.61
CA VAL A 343 6.02 22.62 -37.09
C VAL A 343 4.98 22.27 -36.02
N GLN A 344 3.69 22.32 -36.37
CA GLN A 344 2.62 21.84 -35.51
C GLN A 344 2.64 20.31 -35.49
N VAL A 345 2.60 19.72 -34.29
CA VAL A 345 2.74 18.27 -34.12
C VAL A 345 1.45 17.54 -34.47
N ASP A 346 0.31 18.05 -34.04
CA ASP A 346 -1.00 17.45 -34.27
C ASP A 346 -1.92 18.46 -34.99
N LEU A 347 -2.47 18.05 -36.12
CA LEU A 347 -3.40 18.84 -36.91
C LEU A 347 -4.86 18.45 -36.70
N THR A 348 -5.14 17.45 -35.88
CA THR A 348 -6.50 16.98 -35.62
C THR A 348 -7.16 17.71 -34.46
N GLU A 349 -8.49 17.87 -34.47
CA GLU A 349 -9.23 18.51 -33.38
C GLU A 349 -9.11 17.69 -32.08
N GLY A 350 -9.02 18.36 -30.93
CA GLY A 350 -9.01 17.78 -29.60
C GLY A 350 -7.91 18.32 -28.71
N VAL A 351 -8.05 18.11 -27.41
CA VAL A 351 -7.11 18.59 -26.41
C VAL A 351 -5.82 17.79 -26.45
N ASN A 352 -4.70 18.47 -26.63
CA ASN A 352 -3.37 17.88 -26.58
C ASN A 352 -2.70 18.26 -25.26
N PHE A 353 -2.33 17.25 -24.48
CA PHE A 353 -1.63 17.44 -23.21
C PHE A 353 -0.10 17.40 -23.38
N SER A 354 0.62 16.94 -22.39
CA SER A 354 2.08 16.91 -22.36
C SER A 354 2.69 15.97 -23.41
N GLY A 355 3.54 16.51 -24.27
CA GLY A 355 4.36 15.70 -25.19
C GLY A 355 5.75 15.40 -24.67
N ARG A 356 6.31 14.28 -25.11
CA ARG A 356 7.71 13.89 -24.94
C ARG A 356 8.29 13.50 -26.27
N PHE A 357 9.49 13.95 -26.56
CA PHE A 357 10.13 13.69 -27.84
C PHE A 357 11.60 13.27 -27.70
N SER A 358 12.10 12.62 -28.74
CA SER A 358 13.53 12.33 -28.95
C SER A 358 13.90 12.62 -30.40
N ALA A 359 15.17 12.98 -30.63
CA ALA A 359 15.70 13.03 -31.97
C ALA A 359 15.75 11.62 -32.57
N ASN A 360 15.42 11.47 -33.88
CA ASN A 360 15.54 10.19 -34.55
C ASN A 360 16.82 10.15 -35.43
N ASN A 361 17.17 8.99 -35.93
CA ASN A 361 18.42 8.79 -36.71
C ASN A 361 18.34 9.36 -38.15
N SER A 362 17.17 9.75 -38.62
CA SER A 362 16.96 10.39 -39.93
C SER A 362 17.07 11.92 -39.90
N GLY A 363 17.55 12.51 -38.81
CA GLY A 363 17.69 13.94 -38.64
C GLY A 363 16.39 14.69 -38.29
N GLY A 364 15.33 13.93 -38.05
CA GLY A 364 14.04 14.43 -37.55
C GLY A 364 13.82 14.08 -36.09
N PHE A 365 12.55 13.89 -35.66
CA PHE A 365 12.20 13.58 -34.29
C PHE A 365 11.02 12.60 -34.18
N ASN A 366 10.96 11.92 -33.06
CA ASN A 366 9.85 11.10 -32.60
C ASN A 366 9.16 11.81 -31.44
N ILE A 367 7.83 11.82 -31.42
CA ILE A 367 7.07 12.44 -30.33
C ILE A 367 5.90 11.56 -29.91
N PHE A 368 5.68 11.50 -28.61
CA PHE A 368 4.52 10.90 -27.95
C PHE A 368 3.78 11.96 -27.17
N TRP A 369 2.46 11.93 -27.20
CA TRP A 369 1.63 12.88 -26.46
C TRP A 369 0.33 12.26 -26.03
N GLU A 370 -0.30 12.89 -25.05
CA GLU A 370 -1.62 12.55 -24.56
C GLU A 370 -2.65 13.30 -25.36
N LYS A 371 -3.72 12.64 -25.80
CA LYS A 371 -4.82 13.25 -26.54
C LYS A 371 -6.17 12.69 -26.10
N GLY A 372 -7.13 13.58 -25.86
CA GLY A 372 -8.50 13.19 -25.51
C GLY A 372 -9.16 14.15 -24.55
N VAL A 373 -10.29 13.74 -24.01
CA VAL A 373 -11.04 14.46 -22.99
C VAL A 373 -11.26 13.52 -21.82
N PHE A 374 -10.82 13.93 -20.63
CA PHE A 374 -10.98 13.14 -19.42
C PHE A 374 -12.41 12.60 -19.25
N PRO A 375 -12.63 11.29 -18.90
CA PRO A 375 -11.63 10.32 -18.50
C PRO A 375 -10.94 9.54 -19.63
N ASN A 376 -11.27 9.74 -20.88
CA ASN A 376 -10.74 8.98 -22.01
C ASN A 376 -9.63 9.80 -22.69
N VAL A 377 -8.39 9.48 -22.36
CA VAL A 377 -7.18 10.07 -22.93
C VAL A 377 -6.25 8.97 -23.40
N ASP A 378 -5.85 9.01 -24.66
CA ASP A 378 -4.99 8.04 -25.29
C ASP A 378 -3.55 8.54 -25.43
N ILE A 379 -2.59 7.65 -25.63
CA ILE A 379 -1.22 7.99 -26.01
C ILE A 379 -1.08 7.85 -27.53
N LEU A 380 -0.66 8.92 -28.19
CA LEU A 380 -0.39 8.97 -29.61
C LEU A 380 1.10 9.07 -29.88
N PHE A 381 1.52 8.60 -31.06
CA PHE A 381 2.89 8.62 -31.56
C PHE A 381 2.95 9.14 -32.99
N GLN A 382 3.90 10.02 -33.28
CA GLN A 382 4.23 10.48 -34.64
C GLN A 382 5.75 10.60 -34.80
N SER A 383 6.25 10.18 -35.95
CA SER A 383 7.64 10.40 -36.37
C SER A 383 7.68 11.42 -37.51
N PHE A 384 8.67 12.30 -37.48
CA PHE A 384 8.89 13.36 -38.44
C PHE A 384 10.27 13.24 -39.09
N ASP A 385 10.39 13.64 -40.35
CA ASP A 385 11.65 13.69 -41.06
C ASP A 385 12.49 14.94 -40.68
N GLU A 386 13.66 15.06 -41.28
CA GLU A 386 14.58 16.19 -41.09
C GLU A 386 13.99 17.57 -41.47
N ASN A 387 12.97 17.61 -42.31
CA ASN A 387 12.28 18.81 -42.79
C ASN A 387 11.01 19.12 -41.94
N GLY A 388 10.74 18.32 -40.90
CA GLY A 388 9.55 18.45 -40.07
C GLY A 388 8.28 17.94 -40.72
N GLN A 389 8.38 17.07 -41.76
CA GLN A 389 7.21 16.45 -42.36
C GLN A 389 6.91 15.12 -41.64
N PRO A 390 5.62 14.84 -41.33
CA PRO A 390 5.24 13.60 -40.71
C PRO A 390 5.50 12.41 -41.65
N LEU A 391 6.02 11.32 -41.10
CA LEU A 391 6.31 10.09 -41.83
C LEU A 391 5.09 9.21 -42.07
N SER A 392 3.99 9.47 -41.40
CA SER A 392 2.68 8.86 -41.61
C SER A 392 1.60 9.94 -41.72
N GLN A 393 0.50 9.69 -42.47
CA GLN A 393 -0.57 10.68 -42.61
C GLN A 393 -1.31 10.96 -41.33
N GLU A 394 -1.48 9.96 -40.50
CA GLU A 394 -2.14 10.03 -39.21
C GLU A 394 -1.18 9.57 -38.11
N PRO A 395 -1.30 10.13 -36.91
CA PRO A 395 -0.61 9.61 -35.75
C PRO A 395 -1.00 8.14 -35.47
N LEU A 396 -0.05 7.38 -34.95
CA LEU A 396 -0.32 6.04 -34.47
C LEU A 396 -0.87 6.11 -33.03
N VAL A 397 -1.98 5.43 -32.78
CA VAL A 397 -2.47 5.23 -31.42
C VAL A 397 -1.62 4.16 -30.76
N VAL A 398 -0.98 4.51 -29.64
CA VAL A 398 -0.07 3.64 -28.89
C VAL A 398 -0.85 2.78 -27.90
N SER A 399 -1.87 3.38 -27.26
CA SER A 399 -2.79 2.71 -26.36
C SER A 399 -4.16 3.34 -26.50
N GLN A 400 -5.18 2.49 -26.60
CA GLN A 400 -6.58 2.83 -26.76
C GLN A 400 -7.44 2.02 -25.78
N GLU A 401 -6.92 1.79 -24.58
CA GLU A 401 -7.71 1.18 -23.50
C GLU A 401 -8.75 2.18 -22.98
N ASP A 402 -9.89 1.67 -22.51
CA ASP A 402 -10.87 2.54 -21.85
C ASP A 402 -10.22 3.19 -20.60
N GLY A 403 -10.31 4.51 -20.48
CA GLY A 403 -9.81 5.26 -19.35
C GLY A 403 -8.68 6.25 -19.67
N TYR A 404 -7.86 6.57 -18.70
CA TYR A 404 -6.86 7.63 -18.77
C TYR A 404 -5.44 7.04 -18.91
N GLN A 405 -4.84 7.22 -20.09
CA GLN A 405 -3.42 6.93 -20.34
C GLN A 405 -2.64 8.24 -20.34
N PHE A 406 -1.56 8.31 -19.53
CA PHE A 406 -0.92 9.61 -19.27
C PHE A 406 0.58 9.52 -18.99
N ALA A 407 1.19 10.71 -18.99
CA ALA A 407 2.60 10.96 -18.66
C ALA A 407 3.57 10.04 -19.42
N PRO A 408 3.50 10.00 -20.78
CA PRO A 408 4.45 9.23 -21.55
C PRO A 408 5.88 9.74 -21.28
N ASN A 409 6.83 8.81 -21.19
CA ASN A 409 8.25 9.11 -21.17
C ASN A 409 8.95 8.29 -22.26
N ILE A 410 9.98 8.84 -22.89
CA ILE A 410 10.56 8.29 -24.12
C ILE A 410 12.08 8.13 -23.98
N ILE A 411 12.58 7.00 -24.49
CA ILE A 411 14.00 6.76 -24.66
C ILE A 411 14.27 6.41 -26.12
N GLN A 412 15.29 7.06 -26.68
CA GLN A 412 15.83 6.65 -27.97
C GLN A 412 16.76 5.46 -27.77
N GLY A 413 16.42 4.33 -28.35
CA GLY A 413 17.27 3.15 -28.40
C GLY A 413 18.31 3.23 -29.53
N SER A 414 19.09 2.14 -29.69
CA SER A 414 20.01 2.01 -30.81
C SER A 414 19.23 1.85 -32.12
N SER A 415 19.73 2.41 -33.22
CA SER A 415 19.27 2.20 -34.60
C SER A 415 17.72 2.31 -34.80
N ASP A 416 17.17 3.52 -34.79
CA ASP A 416 15.75 3.84 -35.07
C ASP A 416 14.73 3.20 -34.12
N SER A 417 15.15 2.63 -33.03
CA SER A 417 14.23 2.08 -32.04
C SER A 417 13.91 3.10 -30.95
N VAL A 418 12.67 3.06 -30.46
CA VAL A 418 12.15 3.96 -29.44
C VAL A 418 11.37 3.16 -28.40
N PHE A 419 11.71 3.34 -27.13
CA PHE A 419 10.88 2.92 -26.02
C PHE A 419 10.01 4.06 -25.53
N VAL A 420 8.78 3.77 -25.24
CA VAL A 420 7.88 4.64 -24.48
C VAL A 420 7.35 3.88 -23.27
N ILE A 421 7.35 4.51 -22.11
CA ILE A 421 6.61 4.06 -20.93
C ILE A 421 5.53 5.08 -20.60
N PHE A 422 4.37 4.62 -20.20
CA PHE A 422 3.23 5.46 -19.81
C PHE A 422 2.42 4.80 -18.70
N ALA A 423 1.65 5.60 -17.99
CA ALA A 423 0.67 5.11 -17.03
C ALA A 423 -0.66 4.89 -17.72
N ASP A 424 -1.34 3.82 -17.32
CA ASP A 424 -2.66 3.42 -17.80
C ASP A 424 -3.58 3.21 -16.60
N GLN A 425 -4.67 3.97 -16.54
CA GLN A 425 -5.67 3.88 -15.48
C GLN A 425 -6.97 3.23 -15.98
N GLY A 426 -6.93 2.50 -17.08
CA GLY A 426 -8.11 1.87 -17.69
C GLY A 426 -8.79 0.82 -16.82
N SER A 427 -8.05 0.16 -15.94
CA SER A 427 -8.56 -0.88 -15.02
C SER A 427 -8.99 -0.35 -13.64
N GLY A 428 -8.97 0.97 -13.41
CA GLY A 428 -9.21 1.58 -12.09
C GLY A 428 -7.95 1.73 -11.24
N SER A 429 -6.91 0.93 -11.51
CA SER A 429 -5.56 1.07 -10.95
C SER A 429 -4.62 1.71 -11.98
N ILE A 430 -3.53 2.28 -11.49
CA ILE A 430 -2.47 2.75 -12.37
C ILE A 430 -1.54 1.59 -12.69
N ASP A 431 -1.59 1.12 -13.93
CA ASP A 431 -0.61 0.19 -14.49
C ASP A 431 0.53 0.96 -15.15
N LEU A 432 1.74 0.45 -15.11
CA LEU A 432 2.81 0.92 -15.99
C LEU A 432 2.86 0.04 -17.22
N ARG A 433 2.70 0.65 -18.39
CA ARG A 433 2.84 -0.01 -19.69
C ARG A 433 4.02 0.55 -20.44
N TYR A 434 4.59 -0.26 -21.31
CA TYR A 434 5.63 0.16 -22.24
C TYR A 434 5.34 -0.35 -23.64
N HIS A 435 5.81 0.40 -24.61
CA HIS A 435 5.79 0.00 -26.00
C HIS A 435 7.17 0.21 -26.64
N TYR A 436 7.47 -0.59 -27.64
CA TYR A 436 8.73 -0.53 -28.35
C TYR A 436 8.48 -0.41 -29.84
N PHE A 437 9.10 0.56 -30.47
CA PHE A 437 8.95 0.86 -31.88
C PHE A 437 10.29 0.76 -32.61
N LYS A 438 10.24 0.33 -33.87
CA LYS A 438 11.35 0.45 -34.82
C LYS A 438 10.91 1.35 -35.97
N GLY A 439 11.40 2.59 -36.00
CA GLY A 439 10.83 3.63 -36.84
C GLY A 439 9.38 3.90 -36.43
N THR A 440 8.45 3.74 -37.39
CA THR A 440 7.00 3.86 -37.15
C THR A 440 6.30 2.51 -36.90
N THR A 441 7.06 1.41 -36.85
CA THR A 441 6.48 0.06 -36.70
C THR A 441 6.49 -0.35 -35.23
N PRO A 442 5.31 -0.61 -34.61
CA PRO A 442 5.24 -1.21 -33.29
C PRO A 442 5.77 -2.64 -33.31
N LEU A 443 6.57 -3.01 -32.33
CA LEU A 443 7.16 -4.35 -32.18
C LEU A 443 6.43 -5.18 -31.12
N LEU A 444 5.59 -4.58 -30.29
CA LEU A 444 4.80 -5.25 -29.28
C LEU A 444 3.32 -5.26 -29.67
N ALA A 445 2.51 -6.02 -28.95
CA ALA A 445 1.07 -6.08 -29.16
C ALA A 445 0.40 -4.71 -29.00
N GLU A 446 -0.81 -4.57 -29.54
CA GLU A 446 -1.65 -3.39 -29.37
C GLU A 446 -1.79 -3.06 -27.86
N ASN A 447 -1.78 -1.77 -27.51
CA ASN A 447 -1.79 -1.26 -26.15
C ASN A 447 -0.49 -1.50 -25.32
N GLY A 448 0.57 -2.01 -25.95
CA GLY A 448 1.86 -2.26 -25.29
C GLY A 448 1.86 -3.43 -24.30
N ASN A 449 3.01 -3.71 -23.74
CA ASN A 449 3.17 -4.73 -22.70
C ASN A 449 3.10 -4.09 -21.31
N LEU A 450 2.64 -4.88 -20.36
CA LEU A 450 2.59 -4.49 -18.96
C LEU A 450 4.00 -4.50 -18.38
N ALA A 451 4.50 -3.35 -17.91
CA ALA A 451 5.76 -3.24 -17.18
C ALA A 451 5.58 -3.53 -15.70
N LEU A 452 4.47 -3.07 -15.15
CA LEU A 452 4.07 -3.33 -13.77
C LEU A 452 2.55 -3.19 -13.67
N LYS A 453 1.89 -4.17 -13.08
CA LYS A 453 0.45 -4.13 -12.82
C LYS A 453 0.21 -3.46 -11.47
N GLY A 454 -0.46 -2.32 -11.48
CA GLY A 454 -1.07 -1.72 -10.31
C GLY A 454 -2.20 -2.61 -9.80
N LEU A 455 -2.33 -2.72 -8.50
CA LEU A 455 -3.43 -3.40 -7.86
C LEU A 455 -4.06 -2.43 -6.89
N ASP A 456 -4.81 -1.48 -7.43
CA ASP A 456 -5.73 -0.69 -6.62
C ASP A 456 -6.91 -1.57 -6.25
N GLY A 457 -7.30 -1.51 -5.03
CA GLY A 457 -8.50 -2.20 -4.59
C GLY A 457 -8.55 -2.17 -3.09
N ASP A 458 -9.72 -1.83 -2.63
CA ASP A 458 -10.06 -1.75 -1.24
C ASP A 458 -10.60 -3.10 -0.80
N VAL A 459 -9.92 -3.74 0.13
CA VAL A 459 -10.44 -4.94 0.80
C VAL A 459 -11.40 -4.48 1.90
N LYS A 460 -12.71 -4.55 1.61
CA LYS A 460 -13.74 -4.09 2.55
C LYS A 460 -14.13 -5.13 3.57
N TYR A 461 -14.19 -6.38 3.15
CA TYR A 461 -14.64 -7.49 3.96
C TYR A 461 -13.71 -8.67 3.77
N ASN A 462 -13.49 -9.39 4.83
CA ASN A 462 -12.68 -10.60 4.86
C ASN A 462 -13.38 -11.68 5.67
N HIS A 463 -13.25 -12.93 5.25
CA HIS A 463 -13.78 -14.07 5.99
C HIS A 463 -12.93 -15.31 5.76
N ALA A 464 -12.83 -16.19 6.76
CA ALA A 464 -12.13 -17.46 6.66
C ALA A 464 -13.03 -18.61 7.10
N PHE A 465 -12.90 -19.75 6.41
CA PHE A 465 -13.63 -20.97 6.68
C PHE A 465 -12.64 -22.14 6.79
N SER A 466 -12.84 -23.02 7.77
CA SER A 466 -12.16 -24.32 7.74
C SER A 466 -12.88 -25.26 6.77
N SER A 467 -12.13 -25.97 5.93
CA SER A 467 -12.69 -26.99 5.06
C SER A 467 -12.56 -28.36 5.72
N ALA A 468 -13.41 -29.31 5.34
CA ALA A 468 -13.34 -30.68 5.80
C ALA A 468 -12.01 -31.40 5.47
N SER A 469 -11.15 -30.80 4.65
CA SER A 469 -9.85 -31.33 4.21
C SER A 469 -8.64 -30.64 4.85
N GLU A 470 -8.77 -30.06 6.04
CA GLU A 470 -7.68 -29.38 6.78
C GLU A 470 -7.10 -28.14 6.07
N ASN A 471 -7.85 -27.54 5.14
CA ASN A 471 -7.44 -26.32 4.45
C ASN A 471 -8.27 -25.13 4.96
N VAL A 472 -7.68 -23.94 5.01
CA VAL A 472 -8.41 -22.70 5.26
C VAL A 472 -8.75 -22.04 3.93
N LEU A 473 -10.03 -21.72 3.76
CA LEU A 473 -10.52 -20.93 2.64
C LEU A 473 -10.64 -19.49 3.09
N LEU A 474 -10.00 -18.58 2.36
CA LEU A 474 -9.99 -17.15 2.61
C LEU A 474 -10.82 -16.49 1.53
N MET A 475 -11.71 -15.58 1.91
CA MET A 475 -12.51 -14.78 0.97
C MET A 475 -12.48 -13.32 1.36
N TRP A 476 -12.57 -12.46 0.35
CA TRP A 476 -12.68 -11.02 0.55
C TRP A 476 -13.39 -10.33 -0.61
N GLU A 477 -13.98 -9.18 -0.31
CA GLU A 477 -14.47 -8.23 -1.31
C GLU A 477 -13.35 -7.25 -1.66
N ASP A 478 -13.16 -7.00 -2.94
CA ASP A 478 -12.06 -6.20 -3.47
C ASP A 478 -12.53 -5.38 -4.68
N ASN A 479 -12.13 -4.14 -4.75
CA ASN A 479 -12.54 -3.19 -5.80
C ASN A 479 -11.51 -3.04 -6.93
N ARG A 480 -10.48 -3.93 -7.03
CA ARG A 480 -9.36 -3.75 -7.97
C ARG A 480 -9.74 -3.59 -9.45
N ALA A 481 -10.90 -4.04 -9.87
CA ALA A 481 -11.39 -3.85 -11.24
C ALA A 481 -12.86 -3.43 -11.29
N SER A 482 -13.56 -3.61 -10.25
CA SER A 482 -14.96 -3.33 -9.89
C SER A 482 -15.19 -4.14 -8.63
N LYS A 483 -16.24 -3.82 -7.87
CA LYS A 483 -16.61 -4.55 -6.66
C LYS A 483 -16.81 -6.03 -6.95
N LYS A 484 -15.86 -6.89 -6.56
CA LYS A 484 -15.89 -8.34 -6.81
C LYS A 484 -15.41 -9.13 -5.62
N ILE A 485 -15.78 -10.40 -5.61
CA ILE A 485 -15.38 -11.36 -4.58
C ILE A 485 -14.19 -12.16 -5.08
N TYR A 486 -13.22 -12.31 -4.20
CA TYR A 486 -12.02 -13.12 -4.43
C TYR A 486 -11.91 -14.19 -3.33
N ALA A 487 -11.33 -15.31 -3.70
CA ALA A 487 -11.03 -16.39 -2.76
C ALA A 487 -9.62 -16.92 -2.95
N ASN A 488 -9.09 -17.49 -1.88
CA ASN A 488 -7.84 -18.22 -1.87
C ASN A 488 -7.91 -19.41 -0.92
N ARG A 489 -7.03 -20.38 -1.12
CA ARG A 489 -6.88 -21.52 -0.24
C ARG A 489 -5.50 -21.51 0.38
N LEU A 490 -5.43 -21.64 1.69
CA LEU A 490 -4.18 -21.83 2.42
C LEU A 490 -3.98 -23.32 2.67
N VAL A 491 -2.89 -23.86 2.15
CA VAL A 491 -2.51 -25.27 2.28
C VAL A 491 -1.10 -25.31 2.82
N SER A 492 -0.90 -25.89 4.03
CA SER A 492 0.44 -25.99 4.64
C SER A 492 1.21 -24.66 4.59
N GLU A 493 0.59 -23.58 5.03
CA GLU A 493 1.16 -22.22 5.07
C GLU A 493 1.46 -21.59 3.68
N GLN A 494 0.99 -22.20 2.60
CA GLN A 494 1.15 -21.64 1.23
C GLN A 494 -0.18 -21.28 0.60
N LEU A 495 -0.25 -20.08 0.04
CA LEU A 495 -1.39 -19.65 -0.74
C LEU A 495 -1.43 -20.34 -2.10
N SER A 496 -2.59 -20.83 -2.50
CA SER A 496 -2.77 -21.54 -3.78
C SER A 496 -2.63 -20.63 -4.99
N HIS A 497 -2.97 -19.35 -4.83
CA HIS A 497 -2.90 -18.33 -5.91
C HIS A 497 -2.44 -16.99 -5.34
N PHE A 498 -1.50 -16.33 -5.99
CA PHE A 498 -1.16 -14.95 -5.63
C PHE A 498 -2.36 -14.02 -5.87
N ASN A 499 -2.71 -13.19 -4.88
CA ASN A 499 -3.86 -12.29 -4.91
C ASN A 499 -5.24 -12.95 -5.12
N GLY A 500 -5.35 -14.26 -4.97
CA GLY A 500 -6.60 -15.01 -5.02
C GLY A 500 -7.24 -15.17 -6.40
N SER A 501 -8.20 -16.07 -6.47
CA SER A 501 -9.04 -16.29 -7.66
C SER A 501 -10.35 -15.53 -7.54
N GLN A 502 -10.77 -14.83 -8.58
CA GLN A 502 -12.07 -14.17 -8.62
C GLN A 502 -13.18 -15.23 -8.62
N ILE A 503 -14.18 -15.05 -7.77
CA ILE A 503 -15.45 -15.81 -7.84
C ILE A 503 -16.45 -14.92 -8.55
N SER A 504 -16.97 -15.38 -9.67
CA SER A 504 -18.00 -14.68 -10.43
C SER A 504 -19.31 -15.47 -10.42
N PHE A 505 -20.39 -14.84 -10.01
CA PHE A 505 -21.75 -15.41 -10.04
C PHE A 505 -22.65 -14.75 -11.07
N SER A 506 -22.14 -13.76 -11.82
CA SER A 506 -22.88 -13.13 -12.91
C SER A 506 -21.92 -12.56 -13.96
N ASP A 507 -22.39 -12.40 -15.20
CA ASP A 507 -21.66 -11.74 -16.28
C ASP A 507 -21.53 -10.21 -16.04
N ASN A 508 -22.24 -9.65 -15.06
CA ASN A 508 -22.25 -8.24 -14.71
C ASN A 508 -21.45 -7.95 -13.45
N SER A 509 -20.82 -6.81 -13.41
CA SER A 509 -19.76 -6.37 -12.52
C SER A 509 -20.15 -6.06 -11.08
N SER A 510 -21.34 -6.38 -10.61
CA SER A 510 -21.81 -5.97 -9.27
C SER A 510 -22.46 -7.10 -8.48
N THR A 511 -21.67 -8.05 -8.05
CA THR A 511 -22.11 -9.07 -7.07
C THR A 511 -21.82 -8.54 -5.67
N GLU A 512 -22.82 -8.48 -4.82
CA GLU A 512 -22.68 -8.16 -3.39
C GLU A 512 -22.77 -9.42 -2.55
N ILE A 513 -22.03 -9.47 -1.44
CA ILE A 513 -22.17 -10.50 -0.39
C ILE A 513 -22.53 -9.80 0.90
N ASP A 514 -23.46 -10.38 1.63
CA ASP A 514 -23.69 -10.01 3.00
C ASP A 514 -22.76 -10.80 3.92
N PHE A 515 -21.61 -10.22 4.23
CA PHE A 515 -20.62 -10.83 5.12
C PHE A 515 -21.06 -10.90 6.59
N SER A 516 -22.24 -10.39 6.94
CA SER A 516 -22.77 -10.47 8.31
C SER A 516 -23.42 -11.83 8.62
N SER A 517 -23.62 -12.68 7.61
CA SER A 517 -24.24 -14.02 7.74
C SER A 517 -23.34 -15.11 7.17
N PRO A 518 -23.46 -16.37 7.57
CA PRO A 518 -22.80 -17.50 6.92
C PRO A 518 -23.31 -17.71 5.50
N PHE A 519 -22.87 -16.87 4.59
CA PHE A 519 -23.19 -16.92 3.17
C PHE A 519 -22.45 -18.03 2.43
N MET A 520 -21.51 -18.71 3.10
CA MET A 520 -20.77 -19.83 2.54
C MET A 520 -20.64 -20.97 3.55
N VAL A 521 -20.67 -22.20 3.04
CA VAL A 521 -20.41 -23.41 3.82
C VAL A 521 -19.54 -24.38 3.01
N SER A 522 -18.53 -24.94 3.64
CA SER A 522 -17.70 -26.02 3.07
C SER A 522 -18.22 -27.35 3.59
N THR A 523 -18.52 -28.26 2.67
CA THR A 523 -19.04 -29.59 2.97
C THR A 523 -18.15 -30.68 2.37
N GLU A 524 -18.43 -31.96 2.63
CA GLU A 524 -17.73 -33.07 1.97
C GLU A 524 -17.95 -33.08 0.44
N THR A 525 -19.04 -32.50 -0.06
CA THR A 525 -19.42 -32.53 -1.48
C THR A 525 -19.02 -31.27 -2.25
N GLY A 526 -18.55 -30.21 -1.61
CA GLY A 526 -18.14 -28.97 -2.25
C GLY A 526 -18.30 -27.74 -1.35
N ILE A 527 -18.04 -26.58 -1.93
CA ILE A 527 -18.22 -25.29 -1.28
C ILE A 527 -19.50 -24.69 -1.83
N TYR A 528 -20.44 -24.33 -0.96
CA TYR A 528 -21.68 -23.66 -1.35
C TYR A 528 -21.60 -22.19 -0.93
N ALA A 529 -21.97 -21.29 -1.84
CA ALA A 529 -21.94 -19.86 -1.59
C ALA A 529 -23.22 -19.17 -2.04
N ALA A 530 -23.72 -18.26 -1.23
CA ALA A 530 -24.86 -17.39 -1.52
C ALA A 530 -24.39 -15.98 -1.79
N THR A 531 -24.90 -15.34 -2.83
CA THR A 531 -24.57 -13.98 -3.22
C THR A 531 -25.81 -13.20 -3.60
N PHE A 532 -25.69 -11.86 -3.59
CA PHE A 532 -26.71 -10.95 -4.10
C PHE A 532 -26.31 -10.44 -5.47
N ASP A 533 -27.28 -10.36 -6.37
CA ASP A 533 -27.12 -9.60 -7.60
C ASP A 533 -27.62 -8.17 -7.35
N ALA A 534 -26.69 -7.24 -7.19
CA ALA A 534 -26.99 -5.84 -6.87
C ALA A 534 -27.58 -5.08 -8.07
N THR A 535 -27.52 -5.62 -9.28
CA THR A 535 -28.08 -5.00 -10.49
C THR A 535 -29.56 -5.32 -10.67
N GLU A 536 -30.08 -6.36 -10.01
CA GLU A 536 -31.49 -6.75 -10.08
C GLU A 536 -32.33 -5.96 -9.06
N THR A 537 -33.48 -5.48 -9.50
CA THR A 537 -34.50 -4.91 -8.62
C THR A 537 -35.79 -5.67 -8.86
N PRO A 538 -36.32 -6.39 -7.87
CA PRO A 538 -35.82 -6.54 -6.47
C PRO A 538 -34.52 -7.34 -6.36
N LYS A 539 -33.78 -7.15 -5.27
CA LYS A 539 -32.53 -7.89 -4.98
C LYS A 539 -32.81 -9.37 -4.81
N LYS A 540 -32.00 -10.22 -5.40
CA LYS A 540 -32.17 -11.68 -5.40
C LYS A 540 -30.95 -12.40 -4.85
N ILE A 541 -31.21 -13.43 -4.04
CA ILE A 541 -30.19 -14.36 -3.59
C ILE A 541 -30.00 -15.42 -4.68
N ARG A 542 -28.72 -15.63 -4.99
CA ARG A 542 -28.30 -16.71 -5.89
C ARG A 542 -27.34 -17.62 -5.13
N ILE A 543 -27.51 -18.93 -5.28
CA ILE A 543 -26.68 -19.92 -4.65
C ILE A 543 -25.94 -20.69 -5.71
N ASN A 544 -24.65 -20.92 -5.51
CA ASN A 544 -23.85 -21.76 -6.37
C ASN A 544 -23.03 -22.77 -5.57
N ARG A 545 -22.69 -23.87 -6.19
CA ARG A 545 -21.70 -24.82 -5.72
C ARG A 545 -20.40 -24.56 -6.44
N LEU A 546 -19.31 -24.49 -5.70
CA LEU A 546 -17.97 -24.24 -6.22
C LEU A 546 -17.13 -25.52 -6.11
N ASN A 547 -16.38 -25.83 -7.16
CA ASN A 547 -15.38 -26.87 -7.10
C ASN A 547 -14.11 -26.43 -6.34
N SER A 548 -13.10 -27.31 -6.28
CA SER A 548 -11.84 -27.03 -5.62
C SER A 548 -11.02 -25.87 -6.22
N ASN A 549 -11.34 -25.42 -7.43
CA ASN A 549 -10.72 -24.29 -8.12
C ASN A 549 -11.56 -23.00 -8.02
N PHE A 550 -12.63 -23.01 -7.21
CA PHE A 550 -13.61 -21.93 -7.09
C PHE A 550 -14.43 -21.66 -8.34
N GLU A 551 -14.56 -22.65 -9.23
CA GLU A 551 -15.40 -22.53 -10.44
C GLU A 551 -16.82 -22.98 -10.12
N ASN A 552 -17.80 -22.29 -10.72
CA ASN A 552 -19.23 -22.56 -10.54
C ASN A 552 -19.64 -23.89 -11.17
N GLU A 553 -20.28 -24.77 -10.41
CA GLU A 553 -20.77 -26.08 -10.89
C GLU A 553 -22.25 -26.05 -11.28
N TRP A 554 -23.05 -25.12 -10.78
CA TRP A 554 -24.48 -24.98 -11.10
C TRP A 554 -24.76 -23.88 -12.17
N GLY A 555 -23.80 -23.67 -13.06
CA GLY A 555 -23.85 -22.66 -14.11
C GLY A 555 -23.37 -21.28 -13.63
N GLN A 556 -23.17 -20.38 -14.60
CA GLN A 556 -22.53 -19.08 -14.34
C GLN A 556 -23.30 -18.19 -13.37
N ILE A 557 -24.63 -18.28 -13.38
CA ILE A 557 -25.53 -17.39 -12.62
C ILE A 557 -25.95 -18.02 -11.28
N GLY A 558 -25.75 -19.33 -11.08
CA GLY A 558 -26.27 -20.06 -9.92
C GLY A 558 -27.79 -20.18 -9.91
N ILE A 559 -28.32 -20.67 -8.80
CA ILE A 559 -29.74 -20.95 -8.59
C ILE A 559 -30.39 -19.77 -7.85
N ALA A 560 -31.45 -19.19 -8.44
CA ALA A 560 -32.27 -18.20 -7.77
C ALA A 560 -33.34 -18.89 -6.91
N LEU A 561 -33.52 -18.46 -5.66
CA LEU A 561 -34.50 -19.01 -4.74
C LEU A 561 -35.92 -18.63 -5.11
N THR A 562 -36.15 -17.36 -5.40
CA THR A 562 -37.42 -16.85 -5.93
C THR A 562 -37.18 -15.76 -6.98
N PRO A 563 -38.05 -15.62 -7.99
CA PRO A 563 -37.85 -14.64 -9.04
C PRO A 563 -38.47 -13.25 -8.79
N GLU A 564 -39.28 -13.05 -7.74
CA GLU A 564 -40.22 -11.93 -7.73
C GLU A 564 -40.09 -10.94 -6.57
N ASN A 565 -39.37 -11.25 -5.45
CA ASN A 565 -39.39 -10.45 -4.24
C ASN A 565 -38.00 -9.98 -3.79
N ASP A 566 -37.95 -8.97 -2.94
CA ASP A 566 -36.70 -8.47 -2.33
C ASP A 566 -36.20 -9.44 -1.25
N GLN A 567 -34.95 -9.90 -1.39
CA GLN A 567 -34.34 -10.92 -0.55
C GLN A 567 -33.10 -10.37 0.13
N ARG A 568 -32.87 -10.79 1.39
CA ARG A 568 -31.74 -10.35 2.23
C ARG A 568 -31.26 -11.47 3.15
N ASN A 569 -30.06 -11.32 3.71
CA ASN A 569 -29.53 -12.11 4.82
C ASN A 569 -29.58 -13.62 4.55
N ALA A 570 -28.86 -14.07 3.51
CA ALA A 570 -28.75 -15.51 3.21
C ALA A 570 -27.92 -16.24 4.28
N TYR A 571 -28.43 -17.37 4.74
CA TYR A 571 -27.77 -18.20 5.73
C TYR A 571 -27.69 -19.64 5.22
N LEU A 572 -26.47 -20.19 5.04
CA LEU A 572 -26.28 -21.54 4.53
C LEU A 572 -25.91 -22.53 5.63
N VAL A 573 -26.53 -23.72 5.61
CA VAL A 573 -26.26 -24.81 6.54
C VAL A 573 -26.02 -26.11 5.78
N ASP A 574 -24.96 -26.85 6.13
CA ASP A 574 -24.64 -28.15 5.54
C ASP A 574 -25.72 -29.21 5.88
N LEU A 575 -26.14 -29.98 4.91
CA LEU A 575 -27.06 -31.12 5.04
C LEU A 575 -26.32 -32.47 5.17
N GLY A 576 -25.05 -32.48 5.63
CA GLY A 576 -24.28 -33.69 5.86
C GLY A 576 -24.01 -34.47 4.58
N GLY A 577 -23.55 -33.78 3.52
CA GLY A 577 -23.25 -34.36 2.22
C GLY A 577 -24.44 -34.55 1.28
N ASN A 578 -25.65 -34.11 1.67
CA ASN A 578 -26.86 -34.18 0.83
C ASN A 578 -27.22 -32.86 0.15
N GLY A 579 -26.31 -31.87 0.20
CA GLY A 579 -26.53 -30.51 -0.31
C GLY A 579 -26.55 -29.47 0.79
N VAL A 580 -27.33 -28.40 0.64
CA VAL A 580 -27.35 -27.24 1.53
C VAL A 580 -28.77 -26.77 1.84
N ALA A 581 -29.01 -26.40 3.08
CA ALA A 581 -30.19 -25.61 3.46
C ALA A 581 -29.88 -24.13 3.40
N CYS A 582 -30.71 -23.35 2.75
CA CYS A 582 -30.64 -21.90 2.71
C CYS A 582 -31.83 -21.27 3.43
N PHE A 583 -31.55 -20.42 4.39
CA PHE A 583 -32.52 -19.54 5.02
C PHE A 583 -32.27 -18.11 4.55
N TRP A 584 -33.34 -17.32 4.39
CA TRP A 584 -33.23 -15.93 4.00
C TRP A 584 -34.43 -15.11 4.47
N SER A 585 -34.27 -13.81 4.56
CA SER A 585 -35.36 -12.87 4.80
C SER A 585 -35.93 -12.36 3.47
N GLU A 586 -37.25 -12.39 3.28
CA GLU A 586 -37.88 -12.00 2.02
C GLU A 586 -39.17 -11.20 2.28
N SER A 587 -39.37 -10.09 1.54
CA SER A 587 -40.62 -9.30 1.61
C SER A 587 -41.61 -9.75 0.53
N ARG A 588 -42.63 -10.55 0.90
CA ARG A 588 -43.71 -10.98 0.00
C ARG A 588 -44.97 -10.12 0.13
N SER A 589 -45.03 -9.27 1.15
CA SER A 589 -46.15 -8.41 1.42
C SER A 589 -45.72 -7.02 1.80
N PHE A 590 -46.23 -6.00 1.14
CA PHE A 590 -46.03 -4.60 1.54
C PHE A 590 -46.52 -4.22 2.94
N ILE A 591 -47.27 -5.09 3.60
CA ILE A 591 -47.90 -4.83 4.88
C ILE A 591 -47.15 -5.52 6.03
N ASN A 592 -46.52 -6.67 5.80
CA ASN A 592 -45.97 -7.53 6.85
C ASN A 592 -44.44 -7.45 6.98
N GLY A 593 -43.75 -6.65 6.16
CA GLY A 593 -42.29 -6.56 6.24
C GLY A 593 -41.56 -7.77 5.66
N PHE A 594 -40.37 -8.08 6.22
CA PHE A 594 -39.52 -9.23 5.85
C PHE A 594 -39.86 -10.42 6.77
N ASP A 595 -40.15 -11.56 6.19
CA ASP A 595 -40.34 -12.85 6.86
C ASP A 595 -39.18 -13.82 6.52
N ILE A 596 -38.97 -14.83 7.36
CA ILE A 596 -37.88 -15.80 7.15
C ILE A 596 -38.38 -17.04 6.41
N TYR A 597 -37.67 -17.41 5.35
CA TYR A 597 -37.96 -18.57 4.50
C TYR A 597 -36.82 -19.59 4.52
N LEU A 598 -37.14 -20.85 4.22
CA LEU A 598 -36.25 -21.98 4.08
C LEU A 598 -36.42 -22.65 2.72
N GLN A 599 -35.29 -22.95 2.05
CA GLN A 599 -35.23 -23.89 0.93
C GLN A 599 -34.06 -24.86 1.13
N THR A 600 -34.22 -26.11 0.72
CA THR A 600 -33.13 -27.10 0.67
C THR A 600 -32.78 -27.41 -0.77
N ILE A 601 -31.49 -27.54 -1.07
CA ILE A 601 -30.96 -27.73 -2.41
C ILE A 601 -30.03 -28.94 -2.35
N ASP A 602 -30.24 -29.91 -3.23
CA ASP A 602 -29.42 -31.12 -3.30
C ASP A 602 -28.07 -30.84 -4.01
N VAL A 603 -27.21 -31.85 -4.05
CA VAL A 603 -25.88 -31.74 -4.65
C VAL A 603 -25.91 -31.46 -6.16
N ASP A 604 -26.99 -31.75 -6.82
CA ASP A 604 -27.20 -31.52 -8.26
C ASP A 604 -27.84 -30.16 -8.56
N GLY A 605 -28.16 -29.38 -7.51
CA GLY A 605 -28.75 -28.03 -7.64
C GLY A 605 -30.27 -28.01 -7.73
N ASN A 606 -30.95 -29.11 -7.39
CA ASN A 606 -32.42 -29.14 -7.40
C ASN A 606 -32.99 -28.71 -6.05
N THR A 607 -33.95 -27.77 -6.05
CA THR A 607 -34.70 -27.38 -4.87
C THR A 607 -35.62 -28.53 -4.41
N GLN A 608 -35.64 -28.81 -3.13
CA GLN A 608 -36.33 -29.96 -2.55
C GLN A 608 -37.68 -29.61 -1.90
N LEU A 609 -37.88 -28.34 -1.52
CA LEU A 609 -39.13 -27.85 -0.95
C LEU A 609 -39.99 -27.18 -2.03
N VAL A 610 -41.16 -26.71 -1.70
CA VAL A 610 -42.05 -26.00 -2.65
C VAL A 610 -41.33 -24.83 -3.30
N SER A 611 -41.69 -24.52 -4.54
CA SER A 611 -41.13 -23.37 -5.27
C SER A 611 -41.27 -22.10 -4.43
N GLY A 612 -40.14 -21.40 -4.27
CA GLY A 612 -40.09 -20.23 -3.41
C GLY A 612 -39.86 -20.49 -1.92
N GLY A 613 -39.64 -21.73 -1.51
CA GLY A 613 -39.38 -22.10 -0.08
C GLY A 613 -40.58 -22.04 0.82
N ILE A 614 -40.38 -22.35 2.07
CA ILE A 614 -41.40 -22.39 3.14
C ILE A 614 -41.08 -21.29 4.15
N ALA A 615 -42.12 -20.54 4.57
CA ALA A 615 -41.98 -19.59 5.66
C ALA A 615 -41.79 -20.32 7.00
N VAL A 616 -40.73 -19.94 7.75
CA VAL A 616 -40.35 -20.52 9.02
C VAL A 616 -40.45 -19.55 10.18
N ALA A 617 -40.53 -18.25 9.90
CA ALA A 617 -40.95 -17.21 10.81
C ALA A 617 -41.74 -16.14 10.03
N GLU A 618 -42.92 -15.81 10.51
CA GLU A 618 -43.80 -14.79 9.93
C GLU A 618 -44.35 -13.90 11.05
N SER A 619 -44.16 -12.60 10.93
CA SER A 619 -44.67 -11.63 11.89
C SER A 619 -45.35 -10.42 11.24
N ASN A 620 -45.79 -9.45 12.06
CA ASN A 620 -46.26 -8.16 11.54
C ASN A 620 -45.14 -7.11 11.44
N GLY A 621 -43.91 -7.50 11.67
CA GLY A 621 -42.70 -6.66 11.56
C GLY A 621 -41.71 -7.28 10.65
N ASP A 622 -40.50 -6.71 10.67
CA ASP A 622 -39.39 -7.29 9.93
C ASP A 622 -38.65 -8.36 10.75
N ASP A 623 -38.53 -9.56 10.21
CA ASP A 623 -37.84 -10.70 10.83
C ASP A 623 -36.44 -10.85 10.18
N TYR A 624 -35.37 -10.60 10.97
CA TYR A 624 -34.00 -10.69 10.53
C TYR A 624 -33.25 -11.83 11.21
N ILE A 625 -32.72 -12.76 10.42
CA ILE A 625 -31.94 -13.90 10.91
C ILE A 625 -30.70 -13.36 11.62
N LYS A 626 -30.39 -13.93 12.80
CA LYS A 626 -29.17 -13.66 13.55
C LYS A 626 -28.25 -14.86 13.58
N ASP A 627 -28.79 -16.06 13.76
CA ASP A 627 -28.01 -17.29 13.72
C ASP A 627 -28.92 -18.53 13.51
N ILE A 628 -28.30 -19.62 13.01
CA ILE A 628 -28.99 -20.89 12.80
C ILE A 628 -28.07 -22.03 13.26
N ILE A 629 -28.51 -22.77 14.24
CA ILE A 629 -27.74 -23.83 14.85
C ILE A 629 -28.34 -25.20 14.51
N PRO A 630 -27.62 -26.04 13.76
CA PRO A 630 -28.02 -27.43 13.55
C PRO A 630 -28.08 -28.20 14.87
N THR A 631 -29.15 -28.94 15.08
CA THR A 631 -29.35 -29.72 16.30
C THR A 631 -28.93 -31.18 16.10
N PRO A 632 -28.59 -31.94 17.17
CA PRO A 632 -28.17 -33.33 17.06
C PRO A 632 -29.22 -34.28 16.47
N ASP A 633 -30.49 -33.89 16.49
CA ASP A 633 -31.60 -34.65 15.91
C ASP A 633 -31.88 -34.29 14.43
N GLY A 634 -30.98 -33.52 13.81
CA GLY A 634 -31.07 -33.15 12.41
C GLY A 634 -32.04 -32.02 12.09
N ASN A 635 -32.56 -31.29 13.10
CA ASN A 635 -33.36 -30.08 12.93
C ASN A 635 -32.52 -28.82 13.06
N TYR A 636 -33.13 -27.64 13.09
CA TYR A 636 -32.44 -26.34 13.26
C TYR A 636 -33.08 -25.56 14.40
N ILE A 637 -32.31 -24.92 15.26
CA ILE A 637 -32.77 -23.79 16.06
C ILE A 637 -32.40 -22.51 15.34
N ILE A 638 -33.43 -21.74 14.93
CA ILE A 638 -33.25 -20.44 14.31
C ILE A 638 -33.36 -19.33 15.36
N PHE A 639 -32.50 -18.33 15.29
CA PHE A 639 -32.53 -17.13 16.10
C PHE A 639 -32.73 -15.93 15.17
N TRP A 640 -33.68 -15.06 15.53
CA TRP A 640 -33.96 -13.86 14.76
C TRP A 640 -34.36 -12.69 15.65
N VAL A 641 -34.22 -11.49 15.13
CA VAL A 641 -34.79 -10.29 15.70
C VAL A 641 -36.04 -9.94 14.94
N GLU A 642 -37.14 -9.86 15.66
CA GLU A 642 -38.46 -9.38 15.20
C GLU A 642 -38.54 -7.87 15.48
N GLU A 643 -38.48 -7.04 14.44
CA GLU A 643 -38.58 -5.59 14.56
C GLU A 643 -40.02 -5.13 14.48
N ILE A 644 -40.61 -4.86 15.64
CA ILE A 644 -41.97 -4.26 15.77
C ILE A 644 -41.84 -2.96 16.55
N TRP A 645 -41.85 -1.82 15.79
CA TRP A 645 -41.76 -0.52 16.46
C TRP A 645 -42.69 -0.38 17.68
N PRO A 646 -42.26 0.10 18.87
CA PRO A 646 -40.96 0.78 19.13
C PRO A 646 -39.85 -0.11 19.70
N ALA A 647 -39.91 -1.40 19.61
CA ALA A 647 -38.90 -2.29 20.17
C ALA A 647 -38.59 -3.46 19.21
N SER A 648 -37.39 -4.00 19.29
CA SER A 648 -36.98 -5.24 18.61
C SER A 648 -36.84 -6.37 19.64
N ARG A 649 -37.24 -7.60 19.24
CA ARG A 649 -37.31 -8.78 20.13
C ARG A 649 -36.42 -9.88 19.61
N LEU A 650 -35.48 -10.34 20.41
CA LEU A 650 -34.76 -11.56 20.09
C LEU A 650 -35.66 -12.78 20.34
N LYS A 651 -35.84 -13.57 19.28
CA LYS A 651 -36.69 -14.77 19.28
C LYS A 651 -35.92 -15.98 18.83
N TYR A 652 -36.43 -17.18 19.14
CA TYR A 652 -35.86 -18.44 18.66
C TYR A 652 -36.97 -19.50 18.49
N ASN A 653 -36.76 -20.41 17.53
CA ASN A 653 -37.67 -21.52 17.27
C ASN A 653 -36.91 -22.74 16.75
N LYS A 654 -37.47 -23.92 16.90
CA LYS A 654 -36.97 -25.17 16.34
C LYS A 654 -37.74 -25.58 15.10
N ILE A 655 -37.07 -25.76 14.00
CA ILE A 655 -37.61 -26.05 12.67
C ILE A 655 -37.06 -27.36 12.16
N ASP A 656 -37.89 -28.25 11.63
CA ASP A 656 -37.46 -29.45 10.95
C ASP A 656 -36.92 -29.16 9.52
N GLN A 657 -36.31 -30.17 8.89
CA GLN A 657 -35.78 -30.02 7.54
C GLN A 657 -36.83 -29.73 6.45
N SER A 658 -38.14 -29.93 6.78
CA SER A 658 -39.24 -29.63 5.88
C SER A 658 -39.85 -28.24 6.16
N GLY A 659 -39.26 -27.45 7.04
CA GLY A 659 -39.72 -26.11 7.37
C GLY A 659 -40.84 -26.04 8.41
N ASN A 660 -41.24 -27.17 9.02
CA ASN A 660 -42.31 -27.15 10.03
C ASN A 660 -41.72 -26.85 11.42
N THR A 661 -42.44 -26.13 12.24
CA THR A 661 -42.14 -25.99 13.67
C THR A 661 -42.12 -27.35 14.35
N ALA A 662 -41.04 -27.67 15.07
CA ALA A 662 -40.89 -28.93 15.76
C ALA A 662 -42.02 -29.18 16.80
N ILE A 663 -42.37 -30.44 17.00
CA ILE A 663 -43.48 -30.82 17.93
C ILE A 663 -43.14 -30.30 19.32
N GLY A 664 -44.12 -29.57 19.88
CA GLY A 664 -43.99 -29.02 21.24
C GLY A 664 -43.45 -27.58 21.28
N TRP A 665 -43.05 -27.03 20.17
CA TRP A 665 -42.63 -25.63 20.06
C TRP A 665 -43.78 -24.74 19.58
N PRO A 666 -43.83 -23.45 20.00
CA PRO A 666 -44.89 -22.55 19.57
C PRO A 666 -44.67 -22.13 18.10
N PRO A 667 -45.77 -21.93 17.32
CA PRO A 667 -45.64 -21.56 15.90
C PRO A 667 -44.82 -20.29 15.63
N ASN A 668 -44.86 -19.33 16.56
CA ASN A 668 -44.15 -18.04 16.44
C ASN A 668 -42.90 -17.98 17.29
N GLY A 669 -42.33 -19.13 17.73
CA GLY A 669 -41.14 -19.21 18.57
C GLY A 669 -41.30 -18.60 19.97
N TYR A 670 -40.23 -18.70 20.74
CA TYR A 670 -40.12 -18.10 22.08
C TYR A 670 -39.42 -16.74 22.01
N SER A 671 -39.79 -15.81 22.90
CA SER A 671 -38.96 -14.59 23.11
C SER A 671 -37.83 -14.89 24.08
N LEU A 672 -36.62 -14.49 23.71
CA LEU A 672 -35.41 -14.63 24.53
C LEU A 672 -35.09 -13.35 25.27
N SER A 673 -35.20 -12.17 24.62
CA SER A 673 -34.98 -10.87 25.25
C SER A 673 -36.27 -10.32 25.90
N ASN A 674 -36.07 -9.33 26.77
CA ASN A 674 -37.20 -8.62 27.39
C ASN A 674 -37.93 -7.75 26.34
N GLN A 675 -39.22 -7.90 26.24
CA GLN A 675 -40.08 -7.24 25.24
C GLN A 675 -40.11 -5.70 25.30
N SER A 676 -39.56 -5.10 26.35
CA SER A 676 -39.59 -3.65 26.56
C SER A 676 -38.33 -2.93 26.05
N PHE A 677 -37.33 -3.68 25.55
CA PHE A 677 -36.03 -3.19 25.16
C PHE A 677 -35.62 -3.75 23.81
N GLU A 678 -34.80 -3.03 23.09
CA GLU A 678 -34.23 -3.52 21.83
C GLU A 678 -33.13 -4.55 22.08
N ALA A 679 -33.05 -5.59 21.23
CA ALA A 679 -32.00 -6.58 21.26
C ALA A 679 -31.11 -6.46 20.02
N ASN A 680 -29.80 -6.21 20.23
CA ASN A 680 -28.81 -6.00 19.18
C ASN A 680 -27.61 -6.91 19.35
N ASN A 681 -26.68 -6.92 18.41
CA ASN A 681 -25.39 -7.64 18.46
C ASN A 681 -25.53 -9.08 18.98
N VAL A 682 -26.50 -9.79 18.43
CA VAL A 682 -26.80 -11.18 18.87
C VAL A 682 -25.76 -12.12 18.29
N SER A 683 -25.19 -12.95 19.14
CA SER A 683 -24.29 -14.05 18.75
C SER A 683 -24.70 -15.32 19.49
N VAL A 684 -24.70 -16.45 18.80
CA VAL A 684 -25.12 -17.74 19.34
C VAL A 684 -24.07 -18.81 19.02
N LYS A 685 -23.75 -19.66 19.99
CA LYS A 685 -22.85 -20.79 19.77
C LYS A 685 -23.39 -22.08 20.38
N LYS A 686 -23.13 -23.18 19.68
CA LYS A 686 -23.41 -24.53 20.19
C LYS A 686 -22.45 -24.83 21.33
N ILE A 687 -22.98 -25.27 22.49
CA ILE A 687 -22.15 -25.70 23.62
C ILE A 687 -21.61 -27.12 23.37
N SER A 688 -22.50 -28.07 23.10
CA SER A 688 -22.17 -29.45 22.76
C SER A 688 -23.43 -30.19 22.32
N ASP A 689 -23.30 -31.44 21.85
CA ASP A 689 -24.45 -32.26 21.44
C ASP A 689 -25.45 -32.55 22.58
N VAL A 690 -25.06 -32.40 23.83
CA VAL A 690 -25.94 -32.57 25.01
C VAL A 690 -26.18 -31.25 25.77
N GLY A 691 -25.33 -30.25 25.53
CA GLY A 691 -25.32 -29.00 26.30
C GLY A 691 -26.28 -27.91 25.80
N GLY A 692 -26.77 -28.02 24.57
CA GLY A 692 -27.59 -26.97 23.97
C GLY A 692 -26.78 -25.83 23.38
N VAL A 693 -27.31 -24.58 23.47
CA VAL A 693 -26.72 -23.38 22.91
C VAL A 693 -26.56 -22.29 23.96
N LEU A 694 -25.55 -21.44 23.78
CA LEU A 694 -25.36 -20.19 24.49
C LEU A 694 -25.65 -19.04 23.53
N ALA A 695 -26.60 -18.17 23.92
CA ALA A 695 -26.89 -16.91 23.22
C ALA A 695 -26.40 -15.74 24.07
N VAL A 696 -25.71 -14.79 23.45
CA VAL A 696 -25.24 -13.53 24.06
C VAL A 696 -25.70 -12.37 23.19
N TRP A 697 -26.22 -11.30 23.82
CA TRP A 697 -26.75 -10.16 23.09
C TRP A 697 -26.60 -8.85 23.86
N ASN A 698 -26.70 -7.74 23.16
CA ASN A 698 -26.93 -6.43 23.74
C ASN A 698 -28.44 -6.18 23.93
N GLN A 699 -28.79 -5.61 25.06
CA GLN A 699 -30.13 -5.17 25.35
C GLN A 699 -30.14 -3.67 25.64
N ASP A 700 -30.74 -2.90 24.74
CA ASP A 700 -30.75 -1.44 24.80
C ASP A 700 -31.90 -0.93 25.66
N GLY A 701 -31.51 -0.28 26.75
CA GLY A 701 -32.42 0.42 27.67
C GLY A 701 -32.14 1.92 27.65
N ASN A 702 -31.67 2.46 28.77
CA ASN A 702 -31.07 3.80 28.80
C ASN A 702 -29.65 3.77 28.22
N PHE A 703 -29.01 2.64 28.34
CA PHE A 703 -27.71 2.28 27.80
C PHE A 703 -27.80 0.86 27.23
N SER A 704 -26.78 0.46 26.46
CA SER A 704 -26.67 -0.89 25.93
C SER A 704 -25.95 -1.79 26.94
N ASP A 705 -26.59 -2.84 27.39
CA ASP A 705 -26.12 -3.80 28.39
C ASP A 705 -25.87 -5.17 27.76
N VAL A 706 -25.02 -5.99 28.37
CA VAL A 706 -24.69 -7.36 27.88
C VAL A 706 -25.45 -8.40 28.68
N TYR A 707 -26.18 -9.27 27.98
CA TYR A 707 -26.92 -10.40 28.55
C TYR A 707 -26.50 -11.72 27.91
N ALA A 708 -26.70 -12.84 28.65
CA ALA A 708 -26.46 -14.20 28.17
C ALA A 708 -27.55 -15.15 28.62
N GLN A 709 -27.85 -16.20 27.82
CA GLN A 709 -28.78 -17.27 28.17
C GLN A 709 -28.35 -18.59 27.57
N LYS A 710 -28.45 -19.65 28.38
CA LYS A 710 -28.31 -21.03 27.92
C LYS A 710 -29.65 -21.64 27.61
N ILE A 711 -29.77 -22.31 26.47
CA ILE A 711 -31.00 -22.96 26.01
C ILE A 711 -30.67 -24.43 25.71
N ASN A 712 -31.43 -25.38 26.26
CA ASN A 712 -31.25 -26.79 25.91
C ASN A 712 -31.92 -27.12 24.56
N TRP A 713 -31.70 -28.33 24.05
CA TRP A 713 -32.23 -28.76 22.75
C TRP A 713 -33.74 -28.91 22.70
N ASP A 714 -34.45 -28.88 23.89
CA ASP A 714 -35.90 -28.87 24.00
C ASP A 714 -36.47 -27.44 24.00
N GLY A 715 -35.62 -26.42 23.90
CA GLY A 715 -36.03 -25.01 23.89
C GLY A 715 -36.29 -24.40 25.29
N VAL A 716 -35.84 -25.08 26.33
CA VAL A 716 -36.01 -24.59 27.69
C VAL A 716 -34.82 -23.75 28.10
N VAL A 717 -35.07 -22.50 28.46
CA VAL A 717 -34.05 -21.62 29.07
C VAL A 717 -33.57 -22.23 30.38
N GLN A 718 -32.26 -22.21 30.60
CA GLN A 718 -31.64 -22.90 31.74
C GLN A 718 -31.37 -21.96 32.92
N TRP A 719 -31.36 -20.67 32.67
CA TRP A 719 -31.15 -19.63 33.70
C TRP A 719 -32.40 -18.79 33.87
N GLN A 720 -32.32 -17.63 34.50
CA GLN A 720 -33.50 -16.76 34.71
C GLN A 720 -34.11 -16.30 33.38
N ASP A 721 -35.45 -16.03 33.42
CA ASP A 721 -36.15 -15.50 32.24
C ASP A 721 -35.52 -14.23 31.72
N PHE A 722 -35.42 -14.12 30.41
CA PHE A 722 -34.79 -13.01 29.69
C PHE A 722 -33.26 -12.85 29.88
N GLY A 723 -32.56 -13.90 30.30
CA GLY A 723 -31.13 -13.98 30.43
C GLY A 723 -30.56 -13.44 31.75
N VAL A 724 -29.29 -13.78 31.97
CA VAL A 724 -28.50 -13.25 33.09
C VAL A 724 -27.70 -12.05 32.63
N PRO A 725 -27.64 -10.98 33.41
CA PRO A 725 -26.82 -9.82 33.07
C PRO A 725 -25.31 -10.17 33.21
N VAL A 726 -24.56 -10.00 32.14
CA VAL A 726 -23.11 -10.13 32.11
C VAL A 726 -22.45 -8.80 32.52
N SER A 727 -22.92 -7.70 31.93
CA SER A 727 -22.55 -6.33 32.29
C SER A 727 -23.75 -5.41 32.20
N ILE A 728 -23.96 -4.62 33.24
CA ILE A 728 -25.04 -3.60 33.36
C ILE A 728 -24.47 -2.31 33.96
N ALA A 729 -23.28 -1.91 33.50
CA ALA A 729 -22.60 -0.71 33.99
C ALA A 729 -23.22 0.57 33.38
N ASP A 730 -22.92 1.72 33.98
CA ASP A 730 -23.29 3.01 33.39
C ASP A 730 -22.67 3.17 31.98
N ASN A 731 -23.36 3.83 31.06
CA ASN A 731 -23.05 3.98 29.65
C ASN A 731 -23.03 2.64 28.87
N ASP A 732 -22.65 2.71 27.58
CA ASP A 732 -22.83 1.59 26.65
C ASP A 732 -21.79 0.49 26.81
N GLN A 733 -22.26 -0.75 26.73
CA GLN A 733 -21.45 -1.95 26.50
C GLN A 733 -21.85 -2.55 25.15
N SER A 734 -20.91 -2.65 24.22
CA SER A 734 -21.18 -3.00 22.82
C SER A 734 -20.17 -4.00 22.26
N ALA A 735 -20.23 -4.30 20.97
CA ALA A 735 -19.30 -5.16 20.23
C ALA A 735 -18.91 -6.44 20.99
N ILE A 736 -19.89 -7.29 21.24
CA ILE A 736 -19.71 -8.53 22.01
C ILE A 736 -18.96 -9.58 21.19
N SER A 737 -17.98 -10.21 21.81
CA SER A 737 -17.36 -11.44 21.31
C SER A 737 -17.27 -12.47 22.43
N PHE A 738 -17.52 -13.75 22.11
CA PHE A 738 -17.36 -14.82 23.08
C PHE A 738 -16.98 -16.14 22.41
N ASP A 739 -16.43 -17.04 23.18
CA ASP A 739 -16.26 -18.44 22.79
C ASP A 739 -16.49 -19.36 23.96
N ILE A 740 -16.71 -20.66 23.65
CA ILE A 740 -16.98 -21.73 24.60
C ILE A 740 -15.81 -22.67 24.55
N ASP A 741 -15.30 -23.11 25.71
CA ASP A 741 -14.22 -24.05 25.80
C ASP A 741 -14.59 -25.45 25.23
N ALA A 742 -13.62 -26.24 24.86
CA ALA A 742 -13.87 -27.52 24.21
C ALA A 742 -14.64 -28.51 25.11
N SER A 743 -14.55 -28.37 26.44
CA SER A 743 -15.31 -29.14 27.39
C SER A 743 -16.78 -28.75 27.47
N GLY A 744 -17.17 -27.58 26.99
CA GLY A 744 -18.51 -27.01 27.15
C GLY A 744 -18.83 -26.62 28.58
N SER A 745 -17.84 -26.41 29.44
CA SER A 745 -18.00 -26.08 30.84
C SER A 745 -17.98 -24.58 31.10
N TYR A 746 -17.18 -23.85 30.35
CA TYR A 746 -16.98 -22.42 30.51
C TYR A 746 -17.13 -21.68 29.18
N ALA A 747 -17.60 -20.43 29.27
CA ALA A 747 -17.47 -19.47 28.19
C ALA A 747 -16.74 -18.21 28.71
N PHE A 748 -16.03 -17.56 27.83
CA PHE A 748 -15.47 -16.25 28.08
C PHE A 748 -16.14 -15.23 27.15
N ILE A 749 -16.70 -14.16 27.73
CA ILE A 749 -17.41 -13.11 27.01
C ILE A 749 -16.63 -11.82 27.19
N ALA A 750 -16.31 -11.15 26.10
CA ALA A 750 -15.67 -9.83 26.08
C ALA A 750 -16.54 -8.83 25.33
N TRP A 751 -16.41 -7.56 25.69
CA TRP A 751 -17.19 -6.46 25.11
C TRP A 751 -16.39 -5.15 25.13
N GLU A 752 -16.82 -4.20 24.31
CA GLU A 752 -16.42 -2.80 24.42
C GLU A 752 -17.21 -2.13 25.52
N ASP A 753 -16.54 -1.41 26.40
CA ASP A 753 -17.13 -0.79 27.57
C ASP A 753 -16.85 0.72 27.61
N TYR A 754 -17.89 1.52 27.58
CA TYR A 754 -17.82 3.00 27.60
C TYR A 754 -18.15 3.60 28.96
N ARG A 755 -18.13 2.79 30.05
CA ARG A 755 -18.52 3.24 31.40
C ARG A 755 -17.79 4.49 31.90
N ASN A 756 -16.62 4.78 31.39
CA ASN A 756 -15.83 5.95 31.72
C ASN A 756 -16.36 7.25 31.09
N GLY A 757 -17.20 7.15 30.04
CA GLY A 757 -17.71 8.29 29.27
C GLY A 757 -16.69 9.04 28.43
N ASN A 758 -15.45 8.52 28.31
CA ASN A 758 -14.37 9.13 27.53
C ASN A 758 -13.81 8.20 26.46
N ASP A 759 -13.54 6.94 26.80
CA ASP A 759 -12.86 5.98 25.96
C ASP A 759 -13.53 4.61 26.06
N TYR A 760 -13.46 3.83 24.98
CA TYR A 760 -13.82 2.42 24.99
C TYR A 760 -12.68 1.60 25.59
N ASN A 761 -13.03 0.68 26.49
CA ASN A 761 -12.10 -0.31 27.01
C ASN A 761 -12.60 -1.71 26.70
N VAL A 762 -11.69 -2.66 26.50
CA VAL A 762 -12.07 -4.06 26.38
C VAL A 762 -12.08 -4.72 27.75
N LEU A 763 -13.28 -5.16 28.13
CA LEU A 763 -13.51 -5.90 29.37
C LEU A 763 -14.02 -7.30 29.06
N GLY A 764 -13.91 -8.22 30.01
CA GLY A 764 -14.43 -9.55 29.87
C GLY A 764 -14.81 -10.21 31.18
N LYS A 765 -15.61 -11.27 31.09
CA LYS A 765 -16.01 -12.16 32.20
C LYS A 765 -16.06 -13.60 31.78
N GLU A 766 -15.72 -14.50 32.72
CA GLU A 766 -16.04 -15.93 32.56
C GLU A 766 -17.44 -16.25 33.06
N ILE A 767 -18.06 -17.23 32.45
CA ILE A 767 -19.33 -17.83 32.87
C ILE A 767 -19.21 -19.35 32.96
N ASP A 768 -19.59 -19.91 34.09
CA ASP A 768 -19.76 -21.35 34.25
C ASP A 768 -21.07 -21.78 33.60
N LEU A 769 -21.01 -22.55 32.54
CA LEU A 769 -22.18 -22.96 31.75
C LEU A 769 -23.07 -23.97 32.43
N ASN A 770 -22.60 -24.62 33.50
CA ASN A 770 -23.43 -25.57 34.27
C ASN A 770 -24.33 -24.84 35.29
N SER A 771 -23.77 -23.87 35.97
CA SER A 771 -24.48 -23.12 37.01
C SER A 771 -25.12 -21.80 36.55
N GLY A 772 -24.63 -21.22 35.46
CA GLY A 772 -24.91 -19.86 35.04
C GLY A 772 -24.23 -18.77 35.91
N SER A 773 -23.25 -19.18 36.72
CA SER A 773 -22.52 -18.25 37.56
C SER A 773 -21.55 -17.45 36.73
N ILE A 774 -21.60 -16.13 36.85
CA ILE A 774 -20.69 -15.18 36.20
C ILE A 774 -19.67 -14.69 37.23
N SER A 775 -18.40 -14.52 36.84
CA SER A 775 -17.37 -13.97 37.72
C SER A 775 -17.78 -12.60 38.23
N SER A 776 -17.50 -12.32 39.52
CA SER A 776 -17.92 -11.09 40.19
C SER A 776 -17.23 -9.84 39.64
N ASP A 777 -15.97 -9.97 39.25
CA ASP A 777 -15.10 -8.88 38.86
C ASP A 777 -14.95 -8.79 37.34
N ASP A 778 -15.01 -7.58 36.82
CA ASP A 778 -14.70 -7.29 35.43
C ASP A 778 -13.17 -7.40 35.21
N ILE A 779 -12.78 -8.10 34.15
CA ILE A 779 -11.40 -8.28 33.78
C ILE A 779 -11.02 -7.24 32.72
N TYR A 780 -10.15 -6.33 33.06
CA TYR A 780 -9.62 -5.32 32.14
C TYR A 780 -8.45 -5.87 31.34
N PHE A 781 -8.43 -5.66 30.03
CA PHE A 781 -7.38 -6.09 29.14
C PHE A 781 -6.45 -4.97 28.70
N SER A 782 -6.79 -3.72 28.97
CA SER A 782 -5.88 -2.57 28.84
C SER A 782 -6.11 -1.59 29.97
N SER A 783 -5.05 -0.87 30.37
CA SER A 783 -5.07 0.27 31.27
C SER A 783 -4.78 1.59 30.56
N ASP A 784 -4.60 1.55 29.24
CA ASP A 784 -4.33 2.72 28.41
C ASP A 784 -5.54 3.65 28.37
N THR A 785 -5.30 4.94 28.22
CA THR A 785 -6.35 5.98 28.19
C THR A 785 -6.89 6.21 26.76
N THR A 786 -6.51 5.38 25.82
CA THR A 786 -7.01 5.40 24.44
C THR A 786 -8.08 4.34 24.23
N SER A 787 -8.83 4.42 23.13
CA SER A 787 -9.88 3.45 22.85
C SER A 787 -9.33 2.07 22.48
N GLN A 788 -9.87 1.04 23.11
CA GLN A 788 -9.72 -0.36 22.73
C GLN A 788 -11.09 -0.88 22.28
N GLN A 789 -11.12 -1.48 21.09
CA GLN A 789 -12.36 -1.84 20.43
C GLN A 789 -12.30 -3.21 19.75
N ASN A 790 -13.46 -3.69 19.27
CA ASN A 790 -13.61 -4.90 18.46
C ASN A 790 -12.91 -6.14 19.07
N PRO A 791 -13.28 -6.53 20.30
CA PRO A 791 -12.69 -7.72 20.92
C PRO A 791 -13.01 -8.98 20.12
N LEU A 792 -12.05 -9.87 19.98
CA LEU A 792 -12.17 -11.19 19.37
C LEU A 792 -11.75 -12.25 20.39
N VAL A 793 -12.69 -13.05 20.84
CA VAL A 793 -12.45 -14.16 21.77
C VAL A 793 -12.41 -15.50 21.04
N LYS A 794 -11.41 -16.33 21.35
CA LYS A 794 -11.30 -17.70 20.85
C LYS A 794 -10.90 -18.67 21.96
N ALA A 795 -11.66 -19.73 22.15
CA ALA A 795 -11.28 -20.83 23.01
C ALA A 795 -10.17 -21.66 22.33
N VAL A 796 -9.09 -21.93 23.03
CA VAL A 796 -7.91 -22.67 22.50
C VAL A 796 -7.68 -23.99 23.22
N ALA A 797 -8.22 -24.17 24.42
CA ALA A 797 -8.28 -25.41 25.16
C ALA A 797 -9.35 -25.35 26.25
N ASP A 798 -9.49 -26.42 27.06
CA ASP A 798 -10.41 -26.44 28.18
C ASP A 798 -10.06 -25.36 29.21
N GLY A 799 -11.00 -24.44 29.43
CA GLY A 799 -10.82 -23.28 30.30
C GLY A 799 -9.75 -22.26 29.86
N GLU A 800 -9.27 -22.31 28.61
CA GLU A 800 -8.26 -21.39 28.09
C GLU A 800 -8.79 -20.62 26.89
N PHE A 801 -8.63 -19.30 26.92
CA PHE A 801 -9.13 -18.38 25.91
C PHE A 801 -8.06 -17.39 25.48
N VAL A 802 -8.03 -17.07 24.19
CA VAL A 802 -7.26 -15.98 23.60
C VAL A 802 -8.20 -14.84 23.29
N LEU A 803 -7.77 -13.64 23.62
CA LEU A 803 -8.45 -12.39 23.31
C LEU A 803 -7.54 -11.51 22.47
N ILE A 804 -8.07 -10.99 21.37
CA ILE A 804 -7.39 -10.00 20.52
C ILE A 804 -8.31 -8.79 20.41
N TRP A 805 -7.73 -7.59 20.35
CA TRP A 805 -8.49 -6.35 20.20
C TRP A 805 -7.77 -5.33 19.34
N GLU A 806 -8.51 -4.39 18.83
CA GLU A 806 -8.04 -3.19 18.16
C GLU A 806 -7.71 -2.13 19.22
N ASP A 807 -6.47 -1.61 19.21
CA ASP A 807 -5.95 -0.71 20.24
C ASP A 807 -5.47 0.62 19.66
N GLY A 808 -6.04 1.69 20.13
CA GLY A 808 -5.76 3.05 19.66
C GLY A 808 -4.54 3.72 20.32
N ARG A 809 -3.74 3.02 21.15
CA ARG A 809 -2.59 3.64 21.87
C ARG A 809 -1.54 4.24 20.95
N GLY A 810 -1.47 3.77 19.72
CA GLY A 810 -0.61 4.32 18.69
C GLY A 810 -0.97 5.74 18.23
N TYR A 811 -2.24 6.17 18.30
CA TYR A 811 -2.68 7.48 17.80
C TYR A 811 -2.09 8.70 18.51
N TYR A 812 -1.63 8.54 19.74
CA TYR A 812 -1.17 9.64 20.59
C TYR A 812 0.35 9.67 20.78
N ASN A 813 1.09 8.88 20.03
CA ASN A 813 2.53 8.95 20.06
C ASN A 813 2.98 10.25 19.36
N SER A 814 3.71 11.11 20.07
CA SER A 814 4.17 12.41 19.57
C SER A 814 5.32 12.31 18.56
N ASP A 815 5.64 11.10 18.10
CA ASP A 815 6.65 10.88 17.09
C ASP A 815 6.02 11.00 15.69
N PRO A 816 6.33 12.06 14.92
CA PRO A 816 5.77 12.24 13.58
C PRO A 816 6.22 11.17 12.57
N LEU A 817 7.21 10.33 12.91
CA LEU A 817 7.65 9.20 12.09
C LEU A 817 6.80 7.95 12.30
N LEU A 818 6.04 7.90 13.39
CA LEU A 818 5.08 6.87 13.69
C LEU A 818 3.67 7.45 13.42
N ILE A 819 3.24 7.46 12.17
CA ILE A 819 1.83 7.70 11.83
C ILE A 819 1.08 6.45 12.26
N ASN A 820 0.78 6.39 13.53
CA ASN A 820 0.19 5.23 14.16
C ASN A 820 -1.32 5.31 14.01
N GLY A 821 -1.88 4.21 13.59
CA GLY A 821 -3.30 3.95 13.58
C GLY A 821 -3.71 3.11 14.77
N VAL A 822 -4.72 2.31 14.54
CA VAL A 822 -5.18 1.24 15.42
C VAL A 822 -4.34 0.00 15.17
N ASP A 823 -3.80 -0.59 16.21
CA ASP A 823 -2.96 -1.79 16.18
C ASP A 823 -3.70 -3.00 16.76
N LEU A 824 -3.21 -4.21 16.48
CA LEU A 824 -3.74 -5.44 17.08
C LEU A 824 -2.90 -5.86 18.29
N TYR A 825 -3.56 -5.95 19.44
CA TYR A 825 -3.00 -6.47 20.69
C TYR A 825 -3.75 -7.73 21.13
N GLY A 826 -3.10 -8.56 21.92
CA GLY A 826 -3.68 -9.80 22.41
C GLY A 826 -3.30 -10.16 23.83
N SER A 827 -4.14 -10.99 24.46
CA SER A 827 -3.92 -11.56 25.77
C SER A 827 -4.50 -12.97 25.84
N ALA A 828 -4.13 -13.75 26.80
CA ALA A 828 -4.81 -15.00 27.11
C ALA A 828 -5.42 -14.96 28.51
N TYR A 829 -6.48 -15.73 28.68
CA TYR A 829 -7.22 -15.90 29.92
C TYR A 829 -7.35 -17.37 30.25
N ILE A 830 -7.05 -17.74 31.48
CA ILE A 830 -7.22 -19.10 32.01
C ILE A 830 -8.21 -19.07 33.15
N VAL A 831 -9.28 -19.85 33.05
CA VAL A 831 -10.31 -19.99 34.08
C VAL A 831 -9.68 -20.27 35.46
N GLY A 832 -10.05 -19.51 36.45
CA GLY A 832 -9.54 -19.62 37.82
C GLY A 832 -8.12 -19.13 38.06
N SER A 833 -7.38 -18.79 37.00
CA SER A 833 -6.01 -18.24 37.08
C SER A 833 -5.93 -16.78 36.64
N GLY A 834 -6.85 -16.33 35.79
CA GLY A 834 -6.90 -14.96 35.28
C GLY A 834 -6.09 -14.78 33.99
N ARG A 835 -5.71 -13.52 33.67
CA ARG A 835 -4.88 -13.17 32.51
C ARG A 835 -3.49 -13.76 32.65
N THR A 836 -2.91 -14.20 31.54
CA THR A 836 -1.53 -14.71 31.48
C THR A 836 -0.51 -13.64 31.10
N THR A 837 -0.97 -12.55 30.49
CA THR A 837 -0.13 -11.38 30.12
C THR A 837 -0.30 -10.23 31.09
N GLY A 838 0.56 -9.21 30.97
CA GLY A 838 0.33 -7.92 31.65
C GLY A 838 -1.01 -7.28 31.26
N ILE A 839 -1.42 -6.23 31.98
CA ILE A 839 -2.72 -5.56 31.77
C ILE A 839 -2.90 -5.00 30.35
N ASP A 840 -1.81 -4.69 29.68
CA ASP A 840 -1.85 -4.05 28.36
C ASP A 840 -1.66 -5.05 27.20
N GLY A 841 -1.68 -6.35 27.49
CA GLY A 841 -1.52 -7.41 26.49
C GLY A 841 -0.12 -7.45 25.85
N ILE A 842 -0.03 -8.19 24.74
CA ILE A 842 1.17 -8.28 23.89
C ILE A 842 0.83 -7.77 22.48
N PRO A 843 1.76 -7.12 21.79
CA PRO A 843 1.54 -6.70 20.41
C PRO A 843 1.46 -7.91 19.48
N ILE A 844 0.41 -7.96 18.66
CA ILE A 844 0.18 -9.00 17.64
C ILE A 844 0.60 -8.49 16.25
N SER A 845 0.14 -7.30 15.89
CA SER A 845 0.54 -6.55 14.70
C SER A 845 0.56 -5.07 15.06
N VAL A 846 1.74 -4.48 15.02
CA VAL A 846 1.97 -3.05 15.29
C VAL A 846 2.73 -2.53 14.09
N GLU A 847 2.01 -1.90 13.18
CA GLU A 847 2.50 -1.45 11.89
C GLU A 847 1.96 -0.05 11.60
N TYR A 848 2.47 0.58 10.56
CA TYR A 848 1.95 1.87 10.13
C TYR A 848 0.46 1.78 9.80
N HIS A 849 -0.32 2.79 10.17
CA HIS A 849 -1.76 2.90 9.96
C HIS A 849 -2.58 1.79 10.65
N ASP A 850 -3.85 1.69 10.28
CA ASP A 850 -4.79 0.83 10.99
C ASP A 850 -4.67 -0.64 10.61
N GLN A 851 -4.72 -1.52 11.60
CA GLN A 851 -4.98 -2.94 11.48
C GLN A 851 -6.33 -3.24 12.13
N LYS A 852 -7.29 -3.67 11.32
CA LYS A 852 -8.71 -3.77 11.74
C LYS A 852 -9.38 -5.05 11.29
N LYS A 853 -10.58 -5.32 11.84
CA LYS A 853 -11.44 -6.44 11.48
C LYS A 853 -10.72 -7.79 11.58
N ALA A 854 -9.99 -7.97 12.66
CA ALA A 854 -9.30 -9.22 12.94
C ALA A 854 -10.30 -10.38 13.12
N GLN A 855 -9.98 -11.53 12.52
CA GLN A 855 -10.71 -12.79 12.72
C GLN A 855 -9.71 -13.91 12.93
N MET A 856 -10.08 -14.94 13.69
CA MET A 856 -9.21 -16.06 14.01
C MET A 856 -9.94 -17.38 13.80
N ILE A 857 -9.32 -18.29 13.07
CA ILE A 857 -9.84 -19.62 12.79
C ILE A 857 -8.80 -20.67 13.17
N GLN A 858 -9.25 -21.84 13.68
CA GLN A 858 -8.36 -22.95 13.91
C GLN A 858 -7.86 -23.51 12.57
N TYR A 859 -6.57 -23.70 12.45
CA TYR A 859 -5.90 -24.04 11.20
C TYR A 859 -5.36 -25.46 11.18
N ASP A 860 -4.51 -25.81 12.15
CA ASP A 860 -3.93 -27.16 12.29
C ASP A 860 -3.64 -27.45 13.77
N GLY A 861 -4.29 -28.49 14.33
CA GLY A 861 -4.06 -28.91 15.70
C GLY A 861 -4.21 -27.78 16.73
N GLU A 862 -3.07 -27.31 17.25
CA GLU A 862 -3.00 -26.19 18.21
C GLU A 862 -2.69 -24.85 17.57
N ASP A 863 -2.60 -24.78 16.22
CA ASP A 863 -2.29 -23.57 15.48
C ASP A 863 -3.56 -22.88 14.99
N TYR A 864 -3.55 -21.56 15.03
CA TYR A 864 -4.65 -20.69 14.62
C TYR A 864 -4.17 -19.73 13.54
N LEU A 865 -4.99 -19.49 12.53
CA LEU A 865 -4.80 -18.41 11.56
C LEU A 865 -5.54 -17.18 12.03
N LEU A 866 -4.82 -16.14 12.39
CA LEU A 866 -5.33 -14.78 12.56
C LEU A 866 -5.21 -14.04 11.23
N HIS A 867 -6.26 -13.38 10.81
CA HIS A 867 -6.25 -12.58 9.57
C HIS A 867 -6.99 -11.26 9.79
N TRP A 868 -6.57 -10.21 9.07
CA TRP A 868 -7.10 -8.86 9.27
C TRP A 868 -6.97 -7.99 8.03
N ILE A 869 -7.68 -6.88 8.02
CA ILE A 869 -7.53 -5.80 7.06
C ILE A 869 -6.45 -4.84 7.57
N ASP A 870 -5.51 -4.48 6.69
CA ASP A 870 -4.31 -3.74 7.03
C ASP A 870 -4.14 -2.53 6.11
N LEU A 871 -4.02 -1.36 6.69
CA LEU A 871 -3.90 -0.09 5.99
C LEU A 871 -2.44 0.41 5.92
N ARG A 872 -1.44 -0.45 6.30
CA ARG A 872 -0.02 -0.06 6.31
C ARG A 872 0.48 0.53 5.00
N SER A 873 -0.16 0.22 3.88
CA SER A 873 0.28 0.68 2.56
C SER A 873 -0.05 2.14 2.25
N SER A 874 -1.06 2.77 2.88
CA SER A 874 -1.50 4.10 2.44
C SER A 874 -2.14 4.98 3.51
N GLY A 875 -2.55 4.42 4.63
CA GLY A 875 -3.34 5.13 5.64
C GLY A 875 -4.73 5.58 5.19
N LYS A 876 -5.19 5.11 4.02
CA LYS A 876 -6.51 5.42 3.48
C LYS A 876 -7.34 4.15 3.37
N GLU A 877 -8.62 4.23 3.74
CA GLU A 877 -9.54 3.10 3.68
C GLU A 877 -9.73 2.50 2.29
N ASP A 878 -9.41 3.26 1.24
CA ASP A 878 -9.51 2.83 -0.16
C ASP A 878 -8.29 2.06 -0.70
N LEU A 879 -7.29 1.77 0.17
CA LEU A 879 -6.09 1.01 -0.18
C LEU A 879 -5.79 -0.10 0.84
N ALA A 880 -6.82 -0.61 1.49
CA ALA A 880 -6.69 -1.69 2.46
C ALA A 880 -6.22 -2.99 1.80
N ASN A 881 -5.30 -3.67 2.46
CA ASN A 881 -4.78 -4.98 2.09
C ASN A 881 -5.28 -6.06 3.05
N TYR A 882 -5.06 -7.32 2.70
CA TYR A 882 -5.45 -8.47 3.48
C TYR A 882 -4.23 -9.24 3.94
N TYR A 883 -4.06 -9.37 5.25
CA TYR A 883 -2.92 -10.05 5.89
C TYR A 883 -3.38 -11.21 6.77
N ALA A 884 -2.50 -12.17 6.95
CA ALA A 884 -2.69 -13.26 7.91
C ALA A 884 -1.39 -13.62 8.62
N LYS A 885 -1.53 -14.21 9.81
CA LYS A 885 -0.44 -14.72 10.64
C LYS A 885 -0.88 -15.98 11.34
N THR A 886 -0.03 -17.00 11.34
CA THR A 886 -0.25 -18.18 12.18
C THR A 886 0.15 -17.85 13.61
N ILE A 887 -0.74 -18.15 14.55
CA ILE A 887 -0.54 -17.97 15.99
C ILE A 887 -0.61 -19.34 16.64
N ARG A 888 0.44 -19.72 17.34
CA ARG A 888 0.44 -20.91 18.17
C ARG A 888 -0.09 -20.60 19.54
N ARG A 889 -0.75 -21.58 20.14
CA ARG A 889 -1.20 -21.47 21.53
C ARG A 889 -0.06 -21.05 22.48
N SER A 890 1.14 -21.59 22.29
CA SER A 890 2.33 -21.24 23.09
C SER A 890 2.75 -19.78 22.97
N ASP A 891 2.51 -19.13 21.83
CA ASP A 891 2.98 -17.74 21.59
C ASP A 891 2.24 -16.74 22.47
N ILE A 892 1.04 -17.06 22.93
CA ILE A 892 0.20 -16.20 23.77
C ILE A 892 0.10 -16.72 25.22
N LEU A 893 0.15 -18.04 25.44
CA LEU A 893 -0.04 -18.68 26.74
C LEU A 893 1.25 -18.89 27.53
N ASP A 894 2.39 -19.09 26.90
CA ASP A 894 3.64 -19.49 27.53
C ASP A 894 4.52 -18.32 28.00
N VAL A 895 3.97 -17.10 28.06
CA VAL A 895 4.71 -15.91 28.50
C VAL A 895 5.31 -16.03 29.92
N ASP A 896 4.96 -17.09 30.69
CA ASP A 896 5.37 -17.16 32.11
C ASP A 896 5.91 -18.51 32.64
N LYS A 897 6.26 -19.47 31.77
CA LYS A 897 6.76 -20.79 32.29
C LYS A 897 8.22 -20.83 32.73
N THR A 898 9.00 -19.78 32.57
CA THR A 898 10.42 -19.78 32.94
C THR A 898 10.71 -19.24 34.33
N GLY A 899 9.72 -18.72 35.08
CA GLY A 899 9.97 -18.11 36.38
C GLY A 899 10.90 -16.88 36.32
N GLU A 900 11.30 -16.49 35.15
CA GLU A 900 11.90 -15.21 34.86
C GLU A 900 10.73 -14.23 34.72
N SER A 901 10.53 -13.40 35.73
CA SER A 901 9.78 -12.16 35.56
C SER A 901 10.18 -11.57 34.21
N PHE A 902 9.26 -11.52 33.23
CA PHE A 902 9.39 -10.59 32.15
C PHE A 902 9.32 -9.19 32.79
N THR A 903 10.44 -8.77 33.35
CA THR A 903 10.72 -7.35 33.31
C THR A 903 10.59 -7.02 31.84
N ILE A 904 9.67 -6.11 31.46
CA ILE A 904 9.68 -5.39 30.18
C ILE A 904 11.16 -5.29 29.84
N PRO A 905 11.66 -5.95 28.75
CA PRO A 905 13.09 -5.86 28.46
C PRO A 905 13.42 -4.38 28.52
N ASP A 906 14.47 -4.00 29.28
CA ASP A 906 14.93 -2.61 29.23
C ASP A 906 14.72 -2.14 27.81
N VAL A 907 13.99 -1.07 27.59
CA VAL A 907 13.55 -0.50 26.27
C VAL A 907 14.63 -0.71 25.19
N PHE A 908 15.85 -0.91 25.64
CA PHE A 908 17.02 -1.20 24.82
C PHE A 908 17.97 -2.18 25.55
N GLN A 909 18.27 -3.33 24.96
CA GLN A 909 19.22 -4.32 25.47
C GLN A 909 20.34 -4.58 24.45
N LEU A 910 21.58 -4.29 24.83
CA LEU A 910 22.76 -4.64 24.05
C LEU A 910 23.26 -6.04 24.49
N GLU A 911 23.31 -7.01 23.56
CA GLU A 911 23.69 -8.39 23.90
C GLU A 911 25.21 -8.56 23.96
N SER A 912 25.93 -8.29 22.88
CA SER A 912 27.39 -8.45 22.84
C SER A 912 28.02 -7.75 21.64
N ALA A 913 29.28 -7.36 21.78
CA ALA A 913 30.12 -6.88 20.69
C ALA A 913 31.17 -7.93 20.35
N TYR A 914 31.16 -8.47 19.12
CA TYR A 914 32.05 -9.56 18.71
C TYR A 914 32.44 -9.49 17.22
N PRO A 915 33.63 -9.99 16.86
CA PRO A 915 34.72 -10.40 17.75
C PRO A 915 35.33 -9.20 18.48
N ASN A 916 35.76 -9.35 19.71
CA ASN A 916 36.47 -8.34 20.45
C ASN A 916 37.64 -9.00 21.23
N PRO A 917 38.90 -8.76 20.90
CA PRO A 917 39.43 -7.84 19.87
C PRO A 917 39.07 -8.20 18.42
N PHE A 918 39.04 -7.20 17.53
CA PHE A 918 38.74 -7.37 16.12
C PHE A 918 39.82 -6.73 15.21
N ASN A 919 39.97 -7.23 13.98
CA ASN A 919 40.97 -6.73 13.00
C ASN A 919 40.37 -6.32 11.64
N GLY A 920 39.06 -6.47 11.45
CA GLY A 920 38.35 -6.09 10.25
C GLY A 920 37.05 -5.42 10.63
N ARG A 921 36.07 -6.20 11.06
CA ARG A 921 34.73 -5.73 11.41
C ARG A 921 34.30 -6.31 12.75
N ILE A 922 33.61 -5.51 13.55
CA ILE A 922 32.97 -5.91 14.80
C ILE A 922 31.46 -5.77 14.66
N SER A 923 30.72 -6.72 15.19
CA SER A 923 29.24 -6.69 15.22
C SER A 923 28.77 -6.38 16.63
N PHE A 924 27.68 -5.63 16.71
CA PHE A 924 26.94 -5.33 17.93
C PHE A 924 25.53 -5.87 17.74
N ASP A 925 25.17 -6.92 18.49
CA ASP A 925 23.81 -7.43 18.51
C ASP A 925 23.05 -6.73 19.64
N TYR A 926 21.87 -6.17 19.31
CA TYR A 926 21.03 -5.48 20.28
C TYR A 926 19.57 -5.83 20.10
N ARG A 927 18.76 -5.63 21.14
CA ARG A 927 17.31 -5.77 21.11
C ARG A 927 16.67 -4.45 21.52
N VAL A 928 15.56 -4.16 20.86
CA VAL A 928 14.65 -3.09 21.24
C VAL A 928 13.28 -3.67 21.52
N SER A 929 12.57 -3.13 22.48
CA SER A 929 11.20 -3.52 22.82
C SER A 929 10.16 -2.76 21.98
N GLU A 930 10.58 -1.66 21.37
CA GLU A 930 9.73 -0.78 20.56
C GLU A 930 10.59 -0.12 19.47
N PRO A 931 10.00 0.29 18.34
CA PRO A 931 10.69 1.07 17.33
C PRO A 931 11.26 2.36 17.95
N GLY A 932 12.44 2.76 17.48
CA GLY A 932 13.04 3.98 18.02
C GLY A 932 14.34 4.35 17.32
N LEU A 933 14.72 5.60 17.42
CA LEU A 933 15.96 6.12 16.89
C LEU A 933 17.10 5.85 17.88
N ILE A 934 18.08 5.07 17.43
CA ILE A 934 19.26 4.72 18.21
C ILE A 934 20.44 5.55 17.70
N GLU A 935 21.01 6.35 18.57
CA GLU A 935 22.27 7.02 18.32
C GLU A 935 23.43 6.06 18.67
N PHE A 936 24.18 5.60 17.67
CA PHE A 936 25.35 4.77 17.85
C PHE A 936 26.61 5.59 17.67
N GLN A 937 27.44 5.64 18.70
CA GLN A 937 28.65 6.47 18.73
C GLN A 937 29.89 5.66 19.12
N ILE A 938 31.04 5.99 18.52
CA ILE A 938 32.35 5.43 18.86
C ILE A 938 33.30 6.55 19.21
N PHE A 939 33.99 6.38 20.35
CA PHE A 939 34.96 7.34 20.86
C PHE A 939 36.32 6.70 21.02
N ASP A 940 37.39 7.49 20.85
CA ASP A 940 38.75 7.06 21.24
C ASP A 940 38.98 7.20 22.78
N ILE A 941 40.14 6.78 23.25
CA ILE A 941 40.50 6.82 24.69
C ILE A 941 40.53 8.21 25.26
N SER A 942 40.60 9.26 24.45
CA SER A 942 40.55 10.66 24.88
C SER A 942 39.12 11.23 24.95
N GLY A 943 38.11 10.45 24.57
CA GLY A 943 36.71 10.87 24.47
C GLY A 943 36.37 11.63 23.18
N ARG A 944 37.24 11.62 22.19
CA ARG A 944 36.99 12.23 20.89
C ARG A 944 36.06 11.33 20.11
N LEU A 945 34.98 11.88 19.54
CA LEU A 945 34.05 11.20 18.69
C LEU A 945 34.74 10.74 17.38
N ILE A 946 34.70 9.46 17.10
CA ILE A 946 35.29 8.80 15.93
C ILE A 946 34.23 8.53 14.88
N LYS A 947 33.08 8.00 15.30
CA LYS A 947 31.95 7.68 14.42
C LYS A 947 30.65 7.94 15.17
N ASP A 948 29.68 8.44 14.45
CA ASP A 948 28.30 8.60 14.90
C ASP A 948 27.37 8.14 13.77
N ASP A 949 26.47 7.25 14.09
CA ASP A 949 25.43 6.78 13.19
C ASP A 949 24.08 6.91 13.93
N LEU A 950 23.07 7.39 13.24
CA LEU A 950 21.69 7.34 13.65
C LEU A 950 21.03 6.11 13.01
N ILE A 951 20.51 5.22 13.82
CA ILE A 951 19.96 3.95 13.41
C ILE A 951 18.49 3.94 13.79
N LEU A 952 17.61 3.87 12.81
CA LEU A 952 16.21 3.62 13.10
C LEU A 952 16.01 2.12 13.29
N SER A 953 15.64 1.71 14.49
CA SER A 953 15.13 0.37 14.74
C SER A 953 13.64 0.38 14.43
N SER A 954 13.28 -0.13 13.27
CA SER A 954 11.93 -0.06 12.70
C SER A 954 10.95 -1.07 13.29
N ALA A 955 11.44 -2.03 14.08
CA ALA A 955 10.61 -3.05 14.70
C ALA A 955 11.18 -3.48 16.06
N PRO A 956 10.33 -3.88 17.01
CA PRO A 956 10.78 -4.61 18.20
C PRO A 956 11.51 -5.87 17.79
N GLY A 957 12.56 -6.22 18.49
CA GLY A 957 13.29 -7.45 18.23
C GLY A 957 14.80 -7.33 18.27
N LYS A 958 15.47 -8.30 17.67
CA LYS A 958 16.93 -8.40 17.61
C LYS A 958 17.45 -7.73 16.34
N HIS A 959 18.38 -6.82 16.51
CA HIS A 959 19.03 -6.08 15.44
C HIS A 959 20.54 -6.22 15.51
N LYS A 960 21.21 -5.88 14.42
CA LYS A 960 22.67 -5.94 14.34
C LYS A 960 23.21 -4.71 13.64
N ILE A 961 24.21 -4.07 14.25
CA ILE A 961 25.04 -3.06 13.59
C ILE A 961 26.48 -3.55 13.52
N THR A 962 27.24 -3.04 12.57
CA THR A 962 28.66 -3.38 12.38
C THR A 962 29.51 -2.14 12.27
N TRP A 963 30.73 -2.20 12.83
CA TRP A 963 31.76 -1.19 12.62
C TRP A 963 33.02 -1.83 12.03
N ASP A 964 33.58 -1.23 11.00
CA ASP A 964 34.72 -1.71 10.24
C ASP A 964 36.07 -1.05 10.63
N GLY A 965 36.09 -0.31 11.73
CA GLY A 965 37.27 0.40 12.19
C GLY A 965 37.59 1.69 11.42
N ARG A 966 36.57 2.27 10.76
CA ARG A 966 36.73 3.58 10.09
C ARG A 966 36.05 4.69 10.90
N ASP A 967 36.65 5.88 10.80
CA ASP A 967 36.08 7.09 11.36
C ASP A 967 34.96 7.65 10.44
N ARG A 968 34.29 8.70 10.88
CA ARG A 968 33.24 9.39 10.12
C ARG A 968 33.69 9.97 8.79
N PHE A 969 34.97 9.98 8.48
CA PHE A 969 35.55 10.39 7.21
C PHE A 969 36.01 9.19 6.35
N GLY A 970 35.64 7.97 6.76
CA GLY A 970 35.99 6.74 6.05
C GLY A 970 37.44 6.28 6.22
N GLN A 971 38.25 6.93 7.09
CA GLN A 971 39.64 6.60 7.30
C GLN A 971 39.81 5.54 8.40
N LEU A 972 40.63 4.51 8.12
CA LEU A 972 40.93 3.49 9.12
C LEU A 972 41.60 4.12 10.34
N VAL A 973 41.03 3.88 11.48
CA VAL A 973 41.56 4.35 12.77
C VAL A 973 42.83 3.56 13.19
N ALA A 974 43.57 4.06 14.15
CA ALA A 974 44.74 3.37 14.68
C ALA A 974 44.35 2.16 15.54
N SER A 975 45.25 1.13 15.59
CA SER A 975 45.03 0.04 16.55
C SER A 975 44.99 0.61 17.98
N GLY A 976 43.99 0.16 18.75
CA GLY A 976 43.77 0.71 20.10
C GLY A 976 42.46 0.31 20.72
N ILE A 977 42.20 0.92 21.83
CA ILE A 977 40.94 0.78 22.60
C ILE A 977 40.02 1.92 22.18
N TYR A 978 38.75 1.55 21.92
CA TYR A 978 37.65 2.45 21.59
C TYR A 978 36.50 2.18 22.54
N TYR A 979 35.66 3.18 22.75
CA TYR A 979 34.42 3.07 23.53
C TYR A 979 33.26 3.26 22.56
N TYR A 980 32.26 2.40 22.68
CA TYR A 980 31.00 2.59 21.97
C TYR A 980 29.91 3.01 22.93
N GLN A 981 28.92 3.71 22.40
CA GLN A 981 27.74 4.15 23.13
C GLN A 981 26.52 4.04 22.21
N PHE A 982 25.45 3.50 22.77
CA PHE A 982 24.14 3.47 22.15
C PHE A 982 23.19 4.28 23.03
N ASN A 983 22.44 5.19 22.44
CA ASN A 983 21.41 6.00 23.10
C ASN A 983 20.07 5.76 22.40
N LEU A 984 19.05 5.37 23.16
CA LEU A 984 17.66 5.28 22.72
C LEU A 984 16.81 6.06 23.74
N GLY A 985 16.42 7.27 23.42
CA GLY A 985 15.75 8.18 24.37
C GLY A 985 16.57 8.37 25.63
N ALA A 986 16.00 8.04 26.79
CA ALA A 986 16.68 8.11 28.11
C ALA A 986 17.58 6.89 28.39
N ASN A 987 17.53 5.83 27.54
CA ASN A 987 18.28 4.61 27.75
C ASN A 987 19.65 4.69 27.09
N ASN A 988 20.70 4.42 27.87
CA ASN A 988 22.09 4.46 27.39
C ASN A 988 22.78 3.13 27.71
N LYS A 989 23.44 2.55 26.73
CA LYS A 989 24.31 1.37 26.86
C LYS A 989 25.68 1.68 26.25
N SER A 990 26.75 1.36 26.95
CA SER A 990 28.10 1.62 26.50
C SER A 990 29.05 0.48 26.85
N GLY A 991 30.16 0.40 26.13
CA GLY A 991 31.18 -0.59 26.40
C GLY A 991 32.50 -0.31 25.70
N LYS A 992 33.43 -1.27 25.83
CA LYS A 992 34.80 -1.15 25.34
C LYS A 992 35.07 -2.21 24.24
N ILE A 993 35.75 -1.80 23.20
CA ILE A 993 36.22 -2.66 22.11
C ILE A 993 37.69 -2.40 21.82
N THR A 994 38.36 -3.41 21.27
CA THR A 994 39.78 -3.33 20.93
C THR A 994 39.95 -3.61 19.45
N TYR A 995 40.48 -2.65 18.72
CA TYR A 995 40.81 -2.76 17.32
C TYR A 995 42.30 -3.11 17.13
N LEU A 996 42.53 -4.14 16.35
CA LEU A 996 43.88 -4.61 15.99
C LEU A 996 44.05 -4.51 14.47
N LYS A 997 44.97 -3.70 14.02
CA LYS A 997 45.22 -3.51 12.57
C LYS A 997 46.10 -4.63 12.03
#